data_caef883e70909e89b8d8ebf027e7c00a
#
_entry.id   caef883e70909e89b8d8ebf027e7c00a
#
_cell.length_a   1.000
_cell.length_b   1.000
_cell.length_c   1.000
_cell.angle_alpha   90.00
_cell.angle_beta   90.00
_cell.angle_gamma   90.00
#
_symmetry.space_group_name_H-M   'P 1'
#
loop_
_entity.id
_entity.type
_entity.pdbx_description
1 polymer ?
#
loop_
_entity_poly.entity_id
_entity_poly.type
_entity_poly.pdbx_seq_one_letter_code
_entity_poly.pdbx_strand_id
1 'polypeptide(L)'
;MSTVAEIFQTMSYGPAPEAAGPALAWLSGHHNRFDLFIDNRWTPPQPNGKDASPYFESTNPATAKPLAQIAQAGAADVDAAVRAARAALPGWRALPGHARARYLYALARQVQKHARLLAVLETLDNGKPIRESRDIDIPLVARHFAYHAGWAQLMHEELPGYEPVGVVGQIIPWNFPLLMLAWKIAPALAMGNTVVLKPAEFTSLSALRFAEIMAEVGLPPGVVNIVTGDGRTGELLVKHPDVDKIAFTGSTEVGRLIRRATAGTGKRISLELGGKSPFLVFDDADLDSVVEGVVDAIWFNQGEVCCAGSRLLVQEDVAEELIARLQARMERLRMGDPMDKAMDIGAIVAPVQLERIRRLVDQGVAEGAKMWQPSWSLPREGYFFPPTLFTGVAPASTIAQVEIFGPVLVTMTFRSPAEAVALANNTAFGLAASIWSENINLALDVARKVKAGSVWINSTNLFDAASGFGGYRESGYGREGGPEGLWEYIRRSPVAAAVPAAGKPGNGTFASRWPRRAASGPTVARVAQTETDAGSAPVATQAVAEDVTEAFRSGANGQHLGLARLNAEESAAVGSNGAAPGGPASAPLAPNIHETLSSPDGIPAIDRTAKLYIGGKQARPDSGYSLPVLGHDGRLLGEVGEGNRKDIRNAVEAAATATSWAASTAYNRAQVLYYLAENLSGRAAEFAARLVAATAIGAEEAAAEVEASIERLFTYAAWADKYDGRVAQTPIRGLTIAIPEPIGVLGIVCPDERPLLSLLSLLAPSIAMWNTVV
;
A
#
# COMPACT_ATOMS: atom_id res chain seq x y z
N MET A 1 38.35 -33.68 12.61
CA MET A 1 37.55 -32.74 11.75
C MET A 1 36.26 -33.46 11.39
N SER A 2 35.11 -32.86 11.71
CA SER A 2 33.83 -33.41 11.31
C SER A 2 33.72 -33.48 9.78
N THR A 3 33.19 -34.55 9.26
CA THR A 3 32.97 -34.70 7.83
C THR A 3 31.86 -33.74 7.36
N VAL A 4 31.81 -33.41 6.07
CA VAL A 4 30.73 -32.55 5.50
C VAL A 4 29.36 -33.18 5.78
N ALA A 5 29.23 -34.51 5.74
CA ALA A 5 27.97 -35.21 6.07
C ALA A 5 27.57 -35.01 7.54
N GLU A 6 28.53 -35.10 8.48
CA GLU A 6 28.28 -34.86 9.91
C GLU A 6 27.89 -33.40 10.17
N ILE A 7 28.52 -32.43 9.47
CA ILE A 7 28.14 -31.02 9.55
C ILE A 7 26.70 -30.83 9.10
N PHE A 8 26.30 -31.38 7.93
CA PHE A 8 24.92 -31.28 7.47
C PHE A 8 23.90 -31.98 8.35
N GLN A 9 24.26 -33.10 9.00
CA GLN A 9 23.39 -33.81 9.92
C GLN A 9 23.25 -33.11 11.29
N THR A 10 24.25 -32.33 11.69
CA THR A 10 24.26 -31.64 12.99
C THR A 10 23.94 -30.15 12.89
N MET A 11 23.82 -29.60 11.67
CA MET A 11 23.41 -28.21 11.48
C MET A 11 21.96 -28.01 11.96
N SER A 12 21.81 -27.22 13.01
CA SER A 12 20.51 -26.73 13.45
C SER A 12 20.18 -25.48 12.65
N TYR A 13 19.28 -25.62 11.67
CA TYR A 13 18.62 -24.48 11.06
C TYR A 13 17.61 -23.97 12.09
N GLY A 14 17.62 -22.67 12.39
CA GLY A 14 16.54 -22.07 13.17
C GLY A 14 15.15 -22.35 12.55
N PRO A 15 14.05 -22.03 13.24
CA PRO A 15 12.70 -22.22 12.68
C PRO A 15 12.59 -21.52 11.35
N ALA A 16 11.86 -22.12 10.39
CA ALA A 16 11.56 -21.49 9.12
C ALA A 16 10.98 -20.09 9.36
N PRO A 17 11.26 -19.10 8.49
CA PRO A 17 10.70 -17.75 8.63
C PRO A 17 9.16 -17.74 8.73
N GLU A 18 8.52 -18.73 8.13
CA GLU A 18 7.06 -18.92 8.10
C GLU A 18 6.55 -19.83 9.23
N ALA A 19 7.39 -20.22 10.20
CA ALA A 19 6.96 -21.07 11.31
C ALA A 19 5.87 -20.37 12.13
N ALA A 20 4.79 -21.12 12.46
CA ALA A 20 3.69 -20.61 13.28
C ALA A 20 4.08 -20.32 14.74
N GLY A 21 5.21 -20.86 15.22
CA GLY A 21 5.65 -20.78 16.62
C GLY A 21 5.61 -19.36 17.21
N PRO A 22 6.19 -18.33 16.58
CA PRO A 22 6.14 -16.96 17.10
C PRO A 22 4.71 -16.40 17.22
N ALA A 23 3.82 -16.71 16.29
CA ALA A 23 2.42 -16.28 16.33
C ALA A 23 1.66 -16.99 17.46
N LEU A 24 1.84 -18.30 17.59
CA LEU A 24 1.24 -19.08 18.69
C LEU A 24 1.79 -18.65 20.05
N ALA A 25 3.07 -18.30 20.15
CA ALA A 25 3.67 -17.74 21.36
C ALA A 25 3.07 -16.38 21.72
N TRP A 26 2.82 -15.51 20.73
CA TRP A 26 2.14 -14.23 20.93
C TRP A 26 0.70 -14.45 21.41
N LEU A 27 -0.07 -15.35 20.80
CA LEU A 27 -1.42 -15.71 21.24
C LEU A 27 -1.42 -16.20 22.69
N SER A 28 -0.53 -17.15 23.03
CA SER A 28 -0.43 -17.71 24.38
C SER A 28 0.05 -16.67 25.40
N GLY A 29 0.89 -15.72 25.02
CA GLY A 29 1.31 -14.58 25.84
C GLY A 29 0.12 -13.72 26.29
N HIS A 30 -0.92 -13.66 25.48
CA HIS A 30 -2.22 -13.04 25.79
C HIS A 30 -3.25 -14.03 26.38
N HIS A 31 -2.83 -15.20 26.82
CA HIS A 31 -3.73 -16.28 27.29
C HIS A 31 -4.80 -16.65 26.26
N ASN A 32 -4.51 -16.49 24.95
CA ASN A 32 -5.43 -16.67 23.83
C ASN A 32 -6.72 -15.84 23.99
N ARG A 33 -6.65 -14.66 24.60
CA ARG A 33 -7.80 -13.80 24.84
C ARG A 33 -7.43 -12.33 24.65
N PHE A 34 -8.23 -11.62 23.88
CA PHE A 34 -7.99 -10.22 23.54
C PHE A 34 -9.19 -9.36 23.92
N ASP A 35 -8.91 -8.28 24.61
CA ASP A 35 -9.85 -7.23 24.95
C ASP A 35 -9.97 -6.21 23.81
N LEU A 36 -10.79 -5.18 23.95
CA LEU A 36 -10.88 -4.03 23.07
C LEU A 36 -9.63 -3.16 23.24
N PHE A 37 -9.27 -2.39 22.21
CA PHE A 37 -8.18 -1.43 22.31
C PHE A 37 -8.72 0.00 22.20
N ILE A 38 -8.87 0.67 23.34
CA ILE A 38 -9.48 2.00 23.45
C ILE A 38 -8.54 2.92 24.23
N ASP A 39 -8.34 4.14 23.73
CA ASP A 39 -7.48 5.14 24.38
C ASP A 39 -6.07 4.63 24.67
N ASN A 40 -5.52 3.88 23.71
CA ASN A 40 -4.19 3.25 23.78
C ASN A 40 -4.03 2.20 24.89
N ARG A 41 -5.12 1.55 25.30
CA ARG A 41 -5.17 0.54 26.39
C ARG A 41 -6.06 -0.65 26.02
N TRP A 42 -5.66 -1.82 26.48
CA TRP A 42 -6.53 -2.98 26.50
C TRP A 42 -7.69 -2.75 27.48
N THR A 43 -8.92 -2.82 27.01
CA THR A 43 -10.13 -2.51 27.76
C THR A 43 -11.09 -3.70 27.70
N PRO A 44 -11.40 -4.36 28.83
CA PRO A 44 -12.38 -5.44 28.85
C PRO A 44 -13.74 -4.96 28.33
N PRO A 45 -14.46 -5.79 27.55
CA PRO A 45 -15.78 -5.43 27.04
C PRO A 45 -16.79 -5.30 28.16
N GLN A 46 -17.67 -4.29 28.07
CA GLN A 46 -18.76 -4.12 29.02
C GLN A 46 -19.84 -5.20 28.80
N PRO A 47 -20.51 -5.69 29.86
CA PRO A 47 -21.55 -6.70 29.72
C PRO A 47 -22.69 -6.24 28.79
N ASN A 48 -22.96 -7.02 27.75
CA ASN A 48 -24.05 -6.83 26.80
C ASN A 48 -25.26 -7.74 27.13
N GLY A 49 -26.00 -7.43 28.21
CA GLY A 49 -27.12 -8.26 28.70
C GLY A 49 -26.68 -9.37 29.65
N LYS A 50 -27.66 -10.05 30.27
CA LYS A 50 -27.40 -10.99 31.38
C LYS A 50 -26.85 -12.35 30.93
N ASP A 51 -27.00 -12.74 29.64
CA ASP A 51 -26.75 -14.11 29.18
C ASP A 51 -25.80 -14.18 27.94
N ALA A 52 -25.28 -13.08 27.43
CA ALA A 52 -24.39 -13.10 26.27
C ALA A 52 -22.91 -13.16 26.71
N SER A 53 -22.15 -14.11 26.16
CA SER A 53 -20.68 -14.10 26.30
C SER A 53 -20.13 -12.77 25.78
N PRO A 54 -19.29 -12.08 26.58
CA PRO A 54 -18.63 -10.87 26.11
C PRO A 54 -17.47 -11.13 25.13
N TYR A 55 -17.25 -12.39 24.74
CA TYR A 55 -16.21 -12.81 23.80
C TYR A 55 -16.77 -13.81 22.79
N PHE A 56 -16.24 -13.77 21.58
CA PHE A 56 -16.46 -14.74 20.52
C PHE A 56 -15.14 -15.40 20.12
N GLU A 57 -15.22 -16.53 19.42
CA GLU A 57 -14.07 -17.32 19.04
C GLU A 57 -13.55 -16.94 17.65
N SER A 58 -12.23 -16.69 17.51
CA SER A 58 -11.52 -16.71 16.25
C SER A 58 -11.05 -18.13 15.97
N THR A 59 -11.22 -18.60 14.73
CA THR A 59 -10.99 -19.99 14.33
C THR A 59 -10.03 -20.01 13.14
N ASN A 60 -9.04 -20.93 13.16
CA ASN A 60 -8.19 -21.19 12.01
C ASN A 60 -9.00 -21.95 10.93
N PRO A 61 -9.21 -21.33 9.74
CA PRO A 61 -10.03 -21.94 8.69
C PRO A 61 -9.47 -23.27 8.14
N ALA A 62 -8.14 -23.41 8.13
CA ALA A 62 -7.49 -24.61 7.60
C ALA A 62 -7.64 -25.84 8.48
N THR A 63 -7.89 -25.66 9.78
CA THR A 63 -8.01 -26.76 10.76
C THR A 63 -9.36 -26.79 11.47
N ALA A 64 -10.18 -25.73 11.29
CA ALA A 64 -11.42 -25.53 12.05
C ALA A 64 -11.22 -25.52 13.59
N LYS A 65 -10.01 -25.18 14.06
CA LYS A 65 -9.66 -25.14 15.49
C LYS A 65 -9.61 -23.71 16.02
N PRO A 66 -10.00 -23.49 17.29
CA PRO A 66 -9.90 -22.19 17.94
C PRO A 66 -8.48 -21.64 17.95
N LEU A 67 -8.35 -20.34 17.70
CA LEU A 67 -7.11 -19.56 17.86
C LEU A 67 -7.14 -18.71 19.12
N ALA A 68 -8.23 -17.98 19.33
CA ALA A 68 -8.36 -17.04 20.45
C ALA A 68 -9.81 -16.67 20.75
N GLN A 69 -10.02 -16.10 21.94
CA GLN A 69 -11.26 -15.43 22.35
C GLN A 69 -11.11 -13.92 22.13
N ILE A 70 -12.01 -13.33 21.38
CA ILE A 70 -11.98 -11.93 20.98
C ILE A 70 -13.16 -11.17 21.62
N ALA A 71 -12.93 -10.01 22.16
CA ALA A 71 -13.95 -9.19 22.80
C ALA A 71 -15.08 -8.78 21.85
N GLN A 72 -16.34 -8.88 22.30
CA GLN A 72 -17.53 -8.43 21.60
C GLN A 72 -17.94 -7.05 22.16
N ALA A 73 -17.63 -5.98 21.42
CA ALA A 73 -17.99 -4.62 21.84
C ALA A 73 -19.50 -4.37 21.80
N GLY A 74 -20.01 -3.76 22.86
CA GLY A 74 -21.38 -3.27 22.96
C GLY A 74 -21.52 -1.77 22.79
N ALA A 75 -22.72 -1.26 23.07
CA ALA A 75 -23.03 0.17 22.91
C ALA A 75 -22.13 1.06 23.79
N ALA A 76 -21.89 0.67 25.04
CA ALA A 76 -21.05 1.42 25.98
C ALA A 76 -19.58 1.46 25.53
N ASP A 77 -19.10 0.36 24.94
CA ASP A 77 -17.72 0.27 24.45
C ASP A 77 -17.51 1.13 23.20
N VAL A 78 -18.45 1.06 22.24
CA VAL A 78 -18.43 1.92 21.04
C VAL A 78 -18.48 3.38 21.43
N ASP A 79 -19.35 3.77 22.37
CA ASP A 79 -19.44 5.13 22.88
C ASP A 79 -18.13 5.58 23.56
N ALA A 80 -17.49 4.71 24.36
CA ALA A 80 -16.19 5.00 24.97
C ALA A 80 -15.10 5.24 23.90
N ALA A 81 -15.04 4.40 22.87
CA ALA A 81 -14.09 4.54 21.76
C ALA A 81 -14.32 5.83 20.96
N VAL A 82 -15.57 6.17 20.66
CA VAL A 82 -15.89 7.42 19.95
C VAL A 82 -15.58 8.65 20.79
N ARG A 83 -15.87 8.63 22.11
CA ARG A 83 -15.47 9.72 23.01
C ARG A 83 -13.95 9.89 23.09
N ALA A 84 -13.18 8.79 23.18
CA ALA A 84 -11.72 8.85 23.13
C ALA A 84 -11.23 9.47 21.81
N ALA A 85 -11.77 9.04 20.67
CA ALA A 85 -11.44 9.60 19.36
C ALA A 85 -11.79 11.10 19.27
N ARG A 86 -12.95 11.52 19.80
CA ARG A 86 -13.40 12.91 19.80
C ARG A 86 -12.51 13.78 20.69
N ALA A 87 -12.08 13.28 21.85
CA ALA A 87 -11.17 13.97 22.77
C ALA A 87 -9.76 14.15 22.16
N ALA A 88 -9.25 13.15 21.43
CA ALA A 88 -7.93 13.20 20.80
C ALA A 88 -7.89 14.10 19.53
N LEU A 89 -9.02 14.30 18.86
CA LEU A 89 -9.10 14.99 17.56
C LEU A 89 -8.48 16.40 17.56
N PRO A 90 -8.77 17.30 18.53
CA PRO A 90 -8.18 18.64 18.53
C PRO A 90 -6.65 18.61 18.58
N GLY A 91 -6.06 17.78 19.43
CA GLY A 91 -4.60 17.63 19.56
C GLY A 91 -3.97 17.06 18.29
N TRP A 92 -4.55 15.98 17.74
CA TRP A 92 -4.06 15.35 16.52
C TRP A 92 -4.15 16.28 15.31
N ARG A 93 -5.27 16.95 15.14
CA ARG A 93 -5.51 17.93 14.07
C ARG A 93 -4.54 19.11 14.13
N ALA A 94 -4.18 19.56 15.33
CA ALA A 94 -3.29 20.70 15.55
C ALA A 94 -1.81 20.38 15.26
N LEU A 95 -1.44 19.10 15.20
CA LEU A 95 -0.07 18.72 14.85
C LEU A 95 0.28 19.20 13.44
N PRO A 96 1.50 19.74 13.23
CA PRO A 96 2.01 20.01 11.89
C PRO A 96 2.04 18.73 11.05
N GLY A 97 1.95 18.89 9.71
CA GLY A 97 1.99 17.76 8.80
C GLY A 97 3.23 16.88 8.98
N HIS A 98 4.38 17.51 9.23
CA HIS A 98 5.63 16.82 9.53
C HIS A 98 5.52 15.89 10.77
N ALA A 99 4.94 16.35 11.84
CA ALA A 99 4.79 15.52 13.06
C ALA A 99 3.89 14.30 12.80
N ARG A 100 2.78 14.46 12.06
CA ARG A 100 1.92 13.32 11.64
C ARG A 100 2.65 12.38 10.71
N ALA A 101 3.46 12.91 9.77
CA ALA A 101 4.27 12.12 8.86
C ALA A 101 5.24 11.18 9.61
N ARG A 102 5.88 11.66 10.68
CA ARG A 102 6.78 10.85 11.52
C ARG A 102 6.07 9.66 12.16
N TYR A 103 4.86 9.83 12.68
CA TYR A 103 4.07 8.72 13.22
C TYR A 103 3.72 7.68 12.14
N LEU A 104 3.25 8.13 10.98
CA LEU A 104 2.89 7.23 9.88
C LEU A 104 4.13 6.47 9.36
N TYR A 105 5.25 7.14 9.23
CA TYR A 105 6.50 6.48 8.84
C TYR A 105 6.97 5.48 9.91
N ALA A 106 6.87 5.81 11.19
CA ALA A 106 7.19 4.90 12.28
C ALA A 106 6.29 3.65 12.26
N LEU A 107 4.99 3.80 11.97
CA LEU A 107 4.08 2.66 11.76
C LEU A 107 4.53 1.79 10.58
N ALA A 108 4.91 2.38 9.43
CA ALA A 108 5.44 1.63 8.30
C ALA A 108 6.69 0.81 8.69
N ARG A 109 7.63 1.42 9.42
CA ARG A 109 8.85 0.76 9.89
C ARG A 109 8.56 -0.38 10.86
N GLN A 110 7.62 -0.21 11.78
CA GLN A 110 7.25 -1.28 12.71
C GLN A 110 6.50 -2.43 12.00
N VAL A 111 5.66 -2.13 11.01
CA VAL A 111 5.06 -3.17 10.16
C VAL A 111 6.15 -3.97 9.46
N GLN A 112 7.16 -3.32 8.87
CA GLN A 112 8.29 -4.01 8.25
C GLN A 112 9.08 -4.87 9.25
N LYS A 113 9.35 -4.34 10.45
CA LYS A 113 10.05 -5.06 11.53
C LYS A 113 9.30 -6.31 11.97
N HIS A 114 7.97 -6.25 12.05
CA HIS A 114 7.10 -7.34 12.47
C HIS A 114 6.47 -8.12 11.32
N ALA A 115 6.95 -7.93 10.08
CA ALA A 115 6.30 -8.45 8.87
C ALA A 115 6.05 -9.96 8.91
N ARG A 116 7.01 -10.74 9.40
CA ARG A 116 6.87 -12.21 9.50
C ARG A 116 5.76 -12.63 10.45
N LEU A 117 5.70 -12.02 11.64
CA LEU A 117 4.65 -12.29 12.63
C LEU A 117 3.27 -11.92 12.09
N LEU A 118 3.16 -10.73 11.49
CA LEU A 118 1.91 -10.25 10.90
C LEU A 118 1.43 -11.15 9.77
N ALA A 119 2.32 -11.58 8.86
CA ALA A 119 1.97 -12.48 7.77
C ALA A 119 1.47 -13.84 8.27
N VAL A 120 2.11 -14.41 9.30
CA VAL A 120 1.69 -15.67 9.88
C VAL A 120 0.33 -15.53 10.59
N LEU A 121 0.12 -14.45 11.35
CA LEU A 121 -1.19 -14.19 12.00
C LEU A 121 -2.29 -14.03 10.95
N GLU A 122 -2.02 -13.29 9.87
CA GLU A 122 -2.96 -13.09 8.76
C GLU A 122 -3.34 -14.43 8.12
N THR A 123 -2.36 -15.29 7.83
CA THR A 123 -2.60 -16.63 7.26
C THR A 123 -3.38 -17.54 8.20
N LEU A 124 -3.06 -17.55 9.49
CA LEU A 124 -3.75 -18.40 10.49
C LEU A 124 -5.21 -17.96 10.71
N ASP A 125 -5.49 -16.67 10.69
CA ASP A 125 -6.78 -16.08 11.00
C ASP A 125 -7.72 -16.05 9.77
N ASN A 126 -7.15 -15.90 8.55
CA ASN A 126 -7.90 -15.77 7.30
C ASN A 126 -7.98 -17.08 6.49
N GLY A 127 -6.93 -17.89 6.50
CA GLY A 127 -6.83 -19.10 5.68
C GLY A 127 -6.10 -18.95 4.35
N LYS A 128 -5.66 -17.74 3.96
CA LYS A 128 -4.92 -17.51 2.72
C LYS A 128 -3.49 -18.05 2.76
N PRO A 129 -2.90 -18.42 1.60
CA PRO A 129 -1.52 -18.89 1.55
C PRO A 129 -0.52 -17.90 2.14
N ILE A 130 0.43 -18.39 2.92
CA ILE A 130 1.47 -17.58 3.59
C ILE A 130 2.30 -16.74 2.60
N ARG A 131 2.51 -17.22 1.37
CA ARG A 131 3.22 -16.47 0.35
C ARG A 131 2.48 -15.19 -0.05
N GLU A 132 1.14 -15.19 -0.01
CA GLU A 132 0.33 -14.02 -0.33
C GLU A 132 0.38 -12.99 0.82
N SER A 133 0.18 -13.44 2.05
CA SER A 133 0.29 -12.58 3.23
C SER A 133 1.69 -11.97 3.34
N ARG A 134 2.75 -12.80 3.17
CA ARG A 134 4.15 -12.40 3.34
C ARG A 134 4.66 -11.50 2.22
N ASP A 135 4.36 -11.84 0.96
CA ASP A 135 5.01 -11.23 -0.21
C ASP A 135 4.17 -10.10 -0.82
N ILE A 136 2.86 -10.02 -0.49
CA ILE A 136 1.93 -9.04 -1.06
C ILE A 136 1.29 -8.19 0.02
N ASP A 137 0.53 -8.79 0.95
CA ASP A 137 -0.32 -8.02 1.87
C ASP A 137 0.51 -7.15 2.82
N ILE A 138 1.43 -7.75 3.57
CA ILE A 138 2.20 -7.02 4.59
C ILE A 138 3.14 -5.96 3.97
N PRO A 139 3.86 -6.22 2.86
CA PRO A 139 4.60 -5.17 2.14
C PRO A 139 3.72 -4.01 1.69
N LEU A 140 2.51 -4.26 1.19
CA LEU A 140 1.56 -3.21 0.79
C LEU A 140 1.05 -2.41 2.00
N VAL A 141 0.85 -3.04 3.16
CA VAL A 141 0.51 -2.33 4.42
C VAL A 141 1.59 -1.28 4.74
N ALA A 142 2.86 -1.68 4.76
CA ALA A 142 3.98 -0.77 5.00
C ALA A 142 4.05 0.33 3.93
N ARG A 143 3.81 -0.02 2.67
CA ARG A 143 3.78 0.89 1.53
C ARG A 143 2.69 1.97 1.71
N HIS A 144 1.48 1.61 2.15
CA HIS A 144 0.40 2.56 2.40
C HIS A 144 0.74 3.55 3.50
N PHE A 145 1.29 3.10 4.62
CA PHE A 145 1.70 4.01 5.70
C PHE A 145 2.81 4.96 5.25
N ALA A 146 3.84 4.47 4.54
CA ALA A 146 4.92 5.29 4.03
C ALA A 146 4.44 6.32 2.98
N TYR A 147 3.57 5.93 2.05
CA TYR A 147 2.99 6.81 1.04
C TYR A 147 2.18 7.95 1.67
N HIS A 148 1.33 7.61 2.64
CA HIS A 148 0.50 8.59 3.31
C HIS A 148 1.27 9.44 4.34
N ALA A 149 2.43 8.98 4.84
CA ALA A 149 3.37 9.85 5.56
C ALA A 149 3.80 11.04 4.69
N GLY A 150 4.10 10.77 3.42
CA GLY A 150 4.39 11.84 2.46
C GLY A 150 3.22 12.80 2.26
N TRP A 151 1.99 12.32 2.18
CA TRP A 151 0.82 13.20 2.06
C TRP A 151 0.55 14.00 3.32
N ALA A 152 0.82 13.45 4.51
CA ALA A 152 0.77 14.23 5.75
C ALA A 152 1.77 15.38 5.72
N GLN A 153 3.00 15.13 5.24
CA GLN A 153 4.04 16.14 5.07
C GLN A 153 3.61 17.28 4.14
N LEU A 154 2.99 16.94 3.02
CA LEU A 154 2.63 17.89 1.94
C LEU A 154 1.24 18.51 2.10
N MET A 155 0.45 18.12 3.12
CA MET A 155 -0.96 18.50 3.22
C MET A 155 -1.20 20.02 3.14
N HIS A 156 -0.40 20.80 3.85
CA HIS A 156 -0.61 22.26 3.91
C HIS A 156 -0.28 22.97 2.60
N GLU A 157 0.68 22.44 1.84
CA GLU A 157 1.12 23.00 0.57
C GLU A 157 0.19 22.59 -0.58
N GLU A 158 -0.17 21.30 -0.61
CA GLU A 158 -0.91 20.71 -1.73
C GLU A 158 -2.44 20.76 -1.55
N LEU A 159 -2.93 20.86 -0.32
CA LEU A 159 -4.36 20.90 0.00
C LEU A 159 -4.74 22.15 0.83
N PRO A 160 -4.37 23.37 0.35
CA PRO A 160 -4.65 24.59 1.09
C PRO A 160 -6.16 24.82 1.22
N GLY A 161 -6.60 25.21 2.41
CA GLY A 161 -8.02 25.48 2.69
C GLY A 161 -8.88 24.25 2.93
N TYR A 162 -8.24 23.07 3.11
CA TYR A 162 -8.93 21.85 3.53
C TYR A 162 -8.57 21.49 4.96
N GLU A 163 -9.49 20.81 5.63
CA GLU A 163 -9.36 20.33 7.00
C GLU A 163 -9.88 18.91 7.15
N PRO A 164 -9.51 18.16 8.21
CA PRO A 164 -10.03 16.81 8.43
C PRO A 164 -11.57 16.81 8.58
N VAL A 165 -12.18 15.69 8.18
CA VAL A 165 -13.63 15.48 8.36
C VAL A 165 -13.98 15.42 9.84
N GLY A 166 -13.17 14.74 10.66
CA GLY A 166 -13.39 14.59 12.10
C GLY A 166 -13.11 13.18 12.61
N VAL A 167 -14.05 12.60 13.37
CA VAL A 167 -14.00 11.21 13.83
C VAL A 167 -14.54 10.29 12.73
N VAL A 168 -13.72 9.31 12.34
CA VAL A 168 -14.04 8.37 11.27
C VAL A 168 -14.29 6.97 11.84
N GLY A 169 -15.51 6.46 11.67
CA GLY A 169 -15.84 5.06 11.87
C GLY A 169 -15.40 4.24 10.65
N GLN A 170 -14.54 3.27 10.85
CA GLN A 170 -14.02 2.40 9.79
C GLN A 170 -14.41 0.96 10.04
N ILE A 171 -15.02 0.31 9.05
CA ILE A 171 -15.44 -1.09 9.12
C ILE A 171 -14.79 -1.81 7.95
N ILE A 172 -13.96 -2.79 8.25
CA ILE A 172 -13.14 -3.51 7.27
C ILE A 172 -13.59 -4.97 7.11
N PRO A 173 -13.41 -5.55 5.92
CA PRO A 173 -13.75 -6.93 5.62
C PRO A 173 -12.69 -7.90 6.13
N TRP A 174 -12.97 -9.18 5.95
CA TRP A 174 -12.12 -10.27 6.41
C TRP A 174 -11.12 -10.79 5.37
N ASN A 175 -11.25 -10.43 4.09
CA ASN A 175 -10.44 -11.02 3.02
C ASN A 175 -9.01 -10.45 2.88
N PHE A 176 -8.79 -9.21 3.29
CA PHE A 176 -7.47 -8.57 3.39
C PHE A 176 -7.38 -7.75 4.68
N PRO A 177 -7.33 -8.40 5.85
CA PRO A 177 -7.58 -7.74 7.14
C PRO A 177 -6.67 -6.55 7.39
N LEU A 178 -5.35 -6.76 7.42
CA LEU A 178 -4.40 -5.68 7.73
C LEU A 178 -4.21 -4.69 6.58
N LEU A 179 -4.32 -5.16 5.34
CA LEU A 179 -4.24 -4.29 4.17
C LEU A 179 -5.42 -3.31 4.11
N MET A 180 -6.64 -3.78 4.37
CA MET A 180 -7.83 -2.90 4.42
C MET A 180 -7.81 -1.95 5.62
N LEU A 181 -7.21 -2.36 6.74
CA LEU A 181 -6.92 -1.48 7.86
C LEU A 181 -6.01 -0.33 7.40
N ALA A 182 -4.89 -0.64 6.74
CA ALA A 182 -3.94 0.37 6.28
C ALA A 182 -4.53 1.31 5.22
N TRP A 183 -5.31 0.79 4.27
CA TRP A 183 -5.99 1.60 3.25
C TRP A 183 -6.91 2.66 3.84
N LYS A 184 -7.47 2.42 5.03
CA LYS A 184 -8.39 3.35 5.69
C LYS A 184 -7.72 4.21 6.76
N ILE A 185 -6.87 3.60 7.63
CA ILE A 185 -6.22 4.33 8.73
C ILE A 185 -5.18 5.31 8.19
N ALA A 186 -4.33 4.89 7.24
CA ALA A 186 -3.21 5.72 6.80
C ALA A 186 -3.64 7.07 6.20
N PRO A 187 -4.59 7.15 5.22
CA PRO A 187 -5.08 8.43 4.72
C PRO A 187 -5.87 9.24 5.77
N ALA A 188 -6.63 8.57 6.65
CA ALA A 188 -7.37 9.26 7.71
C ALA A 188 -6.42 9.99 8.66
N LEU A 189 -5.38 9.32 9.15
CA LEU A 189 -4.38 9.91 10.04
C LEU A 189 -3.55 10.99 9.34
N ALA A 190 -3.13 10.74 8.10
CA ALA A 190 -2.37 11.72 7.31
C ALA A 190 -3.11 13.05 7.21
N MET A 191 -4.41 13.01 6.99
CA MET A 191 -5.27 14.18 6.86
C MET A 191 -5.75 14.75 8.19
N GLY A 192 -5.30 14.22 9.35
CA GLY A 192 -5.56 14.77 10.68
C GLY A 192 -6.88 14.31 11.32
N ASN A 193 -7.50 13.23 10.85
CA ASN A 193 -8.68 12.61 11.45
C ASN A 193 -8.29 11.65 12.57
N THR A 194 -9.25 11.34 13.46
CA THR A 194 -9.17 10.25 14.43
C THR A 194 -10.09 9.11 14.02
N VAL A 195 -9.80 7.90 14.49
CA VAL A 195 -10.40 6.67 13.96
C VAL A 195 -10.97 5.78 15.06
N VAL A 196 -12.15 5.21 14.79
CA VAL A 196 -12.67 4.03 15.48
C VAL A 196 -12.81 2.94 14.44
N LEU A 197 -11.97 1.92 14.54
CA LEU A 197 -11.93 0.79 13.60
C LEU A 197 -12.66 -0.43 14.15
N LYS A 198 -13.50 -1.06 13.33
CA LYS A 198 -14.09 -2.37 13.57
C LYS A 198 -13.56 -3.37 12.53
N PRO A 199 -12.64 -4.28 12.89
CA PRO A 199 -12.25 -5.39 12.02
C PRO A 199 -13.40 -6.40 11.87
N ALA A 200 -13.33 -7.24 10.84
CA ALA A 200 -14.28 -8.33 10.71
C ALA A 200 -14.12 -9.37 11.85
N GLU A 201 -15.21 -9.98 12.26
CA GLU A 201 -15.24 -10.97 13.34
C GLU A 201 -14.40 -12.21 13.07
N PHE A 202 -14.25 -12.58 11.79
CA PHE A 202 -13.48 -13.77 11.40
C PHE A 202 -11.97 -13.52 11.43
N THR A 203 -11.50 -12.27 11.31
CA THR A 203 -10.09 -11.93 11.10
C THR A 203 -9.69 -10.67 11.88
N SER A 204 -9.65 -10.79 13.21
CA SER A 204 -9.34 -9.67 14.09
C SER A 204 -7.88 -9.63 14.56
N LEU A 205 -7.13 -10.74 14.48
CA LEU A 205 -5.84 -10.92 15.17
C LEU A 205 -4.76 -9.97 14.65
N SER A 206 -4.66 -9.76 13.34
CA SER A 206 -3.65 -8.85 12.76
C SER A 206 -3.92 -7.40 13.15
N ALA A 207 -5.20 -6.98 13.26
CA ALA A 207 -5.57 -5.65 13.74
C ALA A 207 -5.23 -5.46 15.24
N LEU A 208 -5.39 -6.51 16.06
CA LEU A 208 -5.04 -6.48 17.48
C LEU A 208 -3.52 -6.43 17.69
N ARG A 209 -2.72 -7.14 16.86
CA ARG A 209 -1.26 -6.96 16.88
C ARG A 209 -0.85 -5.55 16.40
N PHE A 210 -1.55 -4.98 15.45
CA PHE A 210 -1.33 -3.60 15.02
C PHE A 210 -1.65 -2.59 16.13
N ALA A 211 -2.61 -2.87 17.03
CA ALA A 211 -2.88 -2.07 18.22
C ALA A 211 -1.63 -1.91 19.11
N GLU A 212 -0.89 -3.02 19.33
CA GLU A 212 0.37 -2.96 20.07
C GLU A 212 1.44 -2.17 19.34
N ILE A 213 1.52 -2.30 18.00
CA ILE A 213 2.44 -1.51 17.17
C ILE A 213 2.14 -0.01 17.31
N MET A 214 0.87 0.39 17.36
CA MET A 214 0.50 1.79 17.60
C MET A 214 0.99 2.30 18.96
N ALA A 215 0.87 1.47 19.99
CA ALA A 215 1.41 1.79 21.33
C ALA A 215 2.95 1.87 21.31
N GLU A 216 3.63 0.93 20.65
CA GLU A 216 5.09 0.90 20.50
C GLU A 216 5.66 2.16 19.83
N VAL A 217 4.96 2.73 18.85
CA VAL A 217 5.38 3.99 18.18
C VAL A 217 4.96 5.24 18.97
N GLY A 218 4.26 5.08 20.08
CA GLY A 218 3.79 6.19 20.89
C GLY A 218 2.70 7.02 20.22
N LEU A 219 1.85 6.42 19.40
CA LEU A 219 0.69 7.13 18.81
C LEU A 219 -0.16 7.71 19.95
N PRO A 220 -0.56 9.00 19.92
CA PRO A 220 -1.29 9.60 21.01
C PRO A 220 -2.58 8.83 21.36
N PRO A 221 -2.90 8.65 22.65
CA PRO A 221 -4.12 7.97 23.09
C PRO A 221 -5.37 8.54 22.40
N GLY A 222 -6.31 7.66 22.04
CA GLY A 222 -7.57 8.02 21.40
C GLY A 222 -7.49 8.31 19.89
N VAL A 223 -6.30 8.52 19.31
CA VAL A 223 -6.17 8.81 17.87
C VAL A 223 -6.69 7.64 17.01
N VAL A 224 -6.40 6.40 17.41
CA VAL A 224 -6.98 5.19 16.83
C VAL A 224 -7.49 4.30 17.95
N ASN A 225 -8.73 3.81 17.80
CA ASN A 225 -9.36 2.88 18.71
C ASN A 225 -9.84 1.68 17.91
N ILE A 226 -9.69 0.46 18.43
CA ILE A 226 -10.12 -0.77 17.78
C ILE A 226 -11.18 -1.44 18.64
N VAL A 227 -12.39 -1.55 18.09
CA VAL A 227 -13.53 -2.22 18.71
C VAL A 227 -13.89 -3.46 17.92
N THR A 228 -13.60 -4.63 18.47
CA THR A 228 -13.91 -5.92 17.85
C THR A 228 -15.37 -6.31 18.09
N GLY A 229 -15.92 -7.14 17.22
CA GLY A 229 -17.29 -7.61 17.31
C GLY A 229 -17.91 -7.90 15.95
N ASP A 230 -19.11 -8.43 15.94
CA ASP A 230 -19.89 -8.78 14.76
C ASP A 230 -20.61 -7.58 14.12
N GLY A 231 -21.59 -7.86 13.26
CA GLY A 231 -22.38 -6.84 12.59
C GLY A 231 -23.13 -5.89 13.52
N ARG A 232 -23.48 -6.32 14.73
CA ARG A 232 -24.15 -5.50 15.76
C ARG A 232 -23.24 -4.36 16.22
N THR A 233 -21.97 -4.64 16.48
CA THR A 233 -20.97 -3.62 16.81
C THR A 233 -20.80 -2.60 15.66
N GLY A 234 -20.77 -3.12 14.39
CA GLY A 234 -20.75 -2.25 13.21
C GLY A 234 -21.95 -1.32 13.11
N GLU A 235 -23.14 -1.82 13.39
CA GLU A 235 -24.38 -1.02 13.39
C GLU A 235 -24.35 0.10 14.45
N LEU A 236 -23.85 -0.20 15.67
CA LEU A 236 -23.69 0.80 16.72
C LEU A 236 -22.75 1.92 16.28
N LEU A 237 -21.61 1.59 15.64
CA LEU A 237 -20.67 2.57 15.13
C LEU A 237 -21.27 3.43 14.00
N VAL A 238 -22.00 2.82 13.06
CA VAL A 238 -22.68 3.53 11.96
C VAL A 238 -23.71 4.54 12.48
N LYS A 239 -24.49 4.17 13.52
CA LYS A 239 -25.55 4.98 14.09
C LYS A 239 -25.06 6.00 15.12
N HIS A 240 -23.82 5.91 15.59
CA HIS A 240 -23.33 6.77 16.67
C HIS A 240 -23.32 8.25 16.27
N PRO A 241 -23.98 9.17 17.01
CA PRO A 241 -24.16 10.57 16.60
C PRO A 241 -22.83 11.34 16.41
N ASP A 242 -21.81 11.04 17.22
CA ASP A 242 -20.52 11.75 17.22
C ASP A 242 -19.49 11.15 16.24
N VAL A 243 -19.92 10.34 15.29
CA VAL A 243 -19.10 9.89 14.16
C VAL A 243 -19.43 10.74 12.94
N ASP A 244 -18.41 11.40 12.37
CA ASP A 244 -18.57 12.34 11.25
C ASP A 244 -18.57 11.65 9.86
N LYS A 245 -17.87 10.52 9.77
CA LYS A 245 -17.74 9.73 8.54
C LYS A 245 -17.77 8.24 8.82
N ILE A 246 -18.37 7.47 7.90
CA ILE A 246 -18.26 6.02 7.84
C ILE A 246 -17.50 5.65 6.57
N ALA A 247 -16.41 4.89 6.73
CA ALA A 247 -15.68 4.24 5.65
C ALA A 247 -15.87 2.72 5.77
N PHE A 248 -16.55 2.12 4.82
CA PHE A 248 -16.94 0.71 4.83
C PHE A 248 -16.41 -0.01 3.60
N THR A 249 -15.82 -1.18 3.82
CA THR A 249 -15.56 -2.17 2.78
C THR A 249 -16.20 -3.50 3.19
N GLY A 250 -16.99 -4.11 2.29
CA GLY A 250 -17.68 -5.36 2.55
C GLY A 250 -18.79 -5.66 1.53
N SER A 251 -19.82 -6.40 1.96
CA SER A 251 -20.89 -6.82 1.03
C SER A 251 -21.80 -5.67 0.61
N THR A 252 -22.35 -5.80 -0.60
CA THR A 252 -23.32 -4.84 -1.17
C THR A 252 -24.58 -4.70 -0.29
N GLU A 253 -25.03 -5.80 0.30
CA GLU A 253 -26.20 -5.80 1.21
C GLU A 253 -25.96 -4.91 2.41
N VAL A 254 -24.81 -5.07 3.07
CA VAL A 254 -24.44 -4.25 4.25
C VAL A 254 -24.21 -2.80 3.84
N GLY A 255 -23.59 -2.55 2.68
CA GLY A 255 -23.43 -1.20 2.11
C GLY A 255 -24.77 -0.47 1.94
N ARG A 256 -25.80 -1.18 1.45
CA ARG A 256 -27.18 -0.64 1.33
C ARG A 256 -27.78 -0.31 2.71
N LEU A 257 -27.56 -1.17 3.73
CA LEU A 257 -28.03 -0.92 5.10
C LEU A 257 -27.35 0.33 5.68
N ILE A 258 -26.04 0.47 5.53
CA ILE A 258 -25.28 1.65 6.00
C ILE A 258 -25.80 2.91 5.32
N ARG A 259 -25.99 2.90 4.00
CA ARG A 259 -26.53 4.05 3.26
C ARG A 259 -27.92 4.47 3.76
N ARG A 260 -28.79 3.50 4.08
CA ARG A 260 -30.11 3.79 4.66
C ARG A 260 -29.99 4.37 6.07
N ALA A 261 -29.13 3.77 6.91
CA ALA A 261 -28.95 4.19 8.29
C ALA A 261 -28.32 5.60 8.43
N THR A 262 -27.53 6.02 7.45
CA THR A 262 -26.85 7.33 7.45
C THR A 262 -27.60 8.41 6.66
N ALA A 263 -28.70 8.07 5.99
CA ALA A 263 -29.51 9.04 5.25
C ALA A 263 -30.08 10.14 6.19
N GLY A 264 -29.87 11.40 5.82
CA GLY A 264 -30.32 12.55 6.61
C GLY A 264 -29.50 12.89 7.86
N THR A 265 -28.46 12.12 8.18
CA THR A 265 -27.63 12.34 9.39
C THR A 265 -26.50 13.37 9.20
N GLY A 266 -26.21 13.77 7.97
CA GLY A 266 -25.05 14.62 7.65
C GLY A 266 -23.70 13.89 7.63
N LYS A 267 -23.65 12.62 7.99
CA LYS A 267 -22.41 11.80 7.94
C LYS A 267 -21.94 11.63 6.49
N ARG A 268 -20.63 11.77 6.30
CA ARG A 268 -20.01 11.37 5.04
C ARG A 268 -19.85 9.85 5.01
N ILE A 269 -20.00 9.26 3.83
CA ILE A 269 -19.79 7.83 3.65
C ILE A 269 -18.94 7.55 2.41
N SER A 270 -18.05 6.57 2.51
CA SER A 270 -17.41 5.89 1.38
C SER A 270 -17.71 4.39 1.51
N LEU A 271 -18.10 3.77 0.41
CA LEU A 271 -18.51 2.37 0.34
C LEU A 271 -17.70 1.68 -0.75
N GLU A 272 -16.89 0.71 -0.38
CA GLU A 272 -16.21 -0.20 -1.28
C GLU A 272 -16.86 -1.58 -1.13
N LEU A 273 -17.56 -2.03 -2.18
CA LEU A 273 -18.46 -3.17 -2.11
C LEU A 273 -18.03 -4.26 -3.09
N GLY A 274 -18.85 -5.29 -3.23
CA GLY A 274 -18.60 -6.43 -4.08
C GLY A 274 -18.45 -6.09 -5.57
N GLY A 275 -17.99 -7.07 -6.32
CA GLY A 275 -17.81 -6.99 -7.76
C GLY A 275 -18.21 -8.27 -8.48
N LYS A 276 -18.38 -8.17 -9.79
CA LYS A 276 -18.48 -9.28 -10.73
C LYS A 276 -17.64 -8.91 -11.95
N SER A 277 -16.35 -8.75 -11.71
CA SER A 277 -15.42 -8.13 -12.65
C SER A 277 -15.23 -8.99 -13.90
N PRO A 278 -15.27 -8.40 -15.10
CA PRO A 278 -14.98 -9.10 -16.34
C PRO A 278 -13.47 -9.20 -16.57
N PHE A 279 -13.03 -10.36 -17.07
CA PHE A 279 -11.70 -10.63 -17.57
C PHE A 279 -11.86 -10.93 -19.07
N LEU A 280 -11.49 -9.97 -19.92
CA LEU A 280 -11.70 -10.04 -21.37
C LEU A 280 -10.44 -10.54 -22.07
N VAL A 281 -10.60 -11.53 -22.94
CA VAL A 281 -9.51 -12.11 -23.74
C VAL A 281 -9.86 -12.05 -25.22
N PHE A 282 -9.06 -11.32 -25.99
CA PHE A 282 -9.16 -11.23 -27.45
C PHE A 282 -8.28 -12.33 -28.11
N ASP A 283 -8.52 -12.59 -29.37
CA ASP A 283 -7.87 -13.66 -30.15
C ASP A 283 -6.36 -13.45 -30.36
N ASP A 284 -5.90 -12.22 -30.26
CA ASP A 284 -4.50 -11.83 -30.39
C ASP A 284 -3.70 -11.87 -29.07
N ALA A 285 -4.35 -12.20 -27.94
CA ALA A 285 -3.71 -12.21 -26.62
C ALA A 285 -2.70 -13.39 -26.50
N ASP A 286 -1.61 -13.16 -25.76
CA ASP A 286 -0.71 -14.24 -25.34
C ASP A 286 -1.40 -15.18 -24.35
N LEU A 287 -1.86 -16.35 -24.83
CA LEU A 287 -2.65 -17.29 -24.04
C LEU A 287 -1.88 -17.89 -22.86
N ASP A 288 -0.55 -17.99 -22.90
CA ASP A 288 0.23 -18.49 -21.77
C ASP A 288 0.22 -17.46 -20.62
N SER A 289 0.43 -16.20 -20.94
CA SER A 289 0.27 -15.09 -19.97
C SER A 289 -1.16 -14.95 -19.48
N VAL A 290 -2.16 -15.15 -20.36
CA VAL A 290 -3.58 -15.13 -19.99
C VAL A 290 -3.91 -16.21 -18.96
N VAL A 291 -3.40 -17.44 -19.13
CA VAL A 291 -3.66 -18.55 -18.18
C VAL A 291 -3.16 -18.20 -16.78
N GLU A 292 -1.92 -17.71 -16.65
CA GLU A 292 -1.40 -17.29 -15.33
C GLU A 292 -2.14 -16.05 -14.82
N GLY A 293 -2.52 -15.11 -15.68
CA GLY A 293 -3.36 -13.97 -15.33
C GLY A 293 -4.73 -14.38 -14.80
N VAL A 294 -5.35 -15.44 -15.34
CA VAL A 294 -6.61 -15.99 -14.79
C VAL A 294 -6.38 -16.65 -13.44
N VAL A 295 -5.25 -17.36 -13.25
CA VAL A 295 -4.89 -17.92 -11.93
C VAL A 295 -4.83 -16.81 -10.88
N ASP A 296 -4.15 -15.72 -11.18
CA ASP A 296 -4.05 -14.56 -10.28
C ASP A 296 -5.38 -13.81 -10.12
N ALA A 297 -6.23 -13.80 -11.15
CA ALA A 297 -7.50 -13.09 -11.11
C ALA A 297 -8.56 -13.74 -10.23
N ILE A 298 -8.57 -15.09 -10.10
CA ILE A 298 -9.69 -15.81 -9.48
C ILE A 298 -9.28 -16.81 -8.40
N TRP A 299 -8.06 -17.37 -8.43
CA TRP A 299 -7.64 -18.35 -7.42
C TRP A 299 -6.70 -17.79 -6.37
N PHE A 300 -6.11 -16.61 -6.61
CA PHE A 300 -5.48 -15.78 -5.57
C PHE A 300 -6.45 -15.57 -4.40
N ASN A 301 -5.98 -15.70 -3.19
CA ASN A 301 -6.78 -15.60 -1.96
C ASN A 301 -8.09 -16.41 -2.03
N GLN A 302 -8.05 -17.65 -2.55
CA GLN A 302 -9.19 -18.57 -2.73
C GLN A 302 -10.39 -17.94 -3.50
N GLY A 303 -10.14 -16.91 -4.31
CA GLY A 303 -11.21 -16.14 -4.98
C GLY A 303 -11.98 -15.20 -4.03
N GLU A 304 -11.55 -15.05 -2.80
CA GLU A 304 -12.13 -14.14 -1.81
C GLU A 304 -11.63 -12.70 -2.01
N VAL A 305 -11.76 -12.22 -3.26
CA VAL A 305 -11.25 -10.94 -3.76
C VAL A 305 -12.39 -10.15 -4.40
N CYS A 306 -12.62 -8.92 -3.94
CA CYS A 306 -13.71 -8.07 -4.42
C CYS A 306 -13.62 -7.74 -5.92
N CYS A 307 -12.41 -7.60 -6.44
CA CYS A 307 -12.15 -7.33 -7.86
C CYS A 307 -11.82 -8.58 -8.67
N ALA A 308 -11.97 -9.78 -8.10
CA ALA A 308 -11.69 -11.05 -8.79
C ALA A 308 -12.29 -11.07 -10.20
N GLY A 309 -11.49 -11.45 -11.20
CA GLY A 309 -11.90 -11.60 -12.59
C GLY A 309 -12.83 -12.81 -12.78
N SER A 310 -13.92 -12.85 -12.01
CA SER A 310 -14.80 -14.02 -11.88
C SER A 310 -15.68 -14.29 -13.09
N ARG A 311 -15.72 -13.36 -14.07
CA ARG A 311 -16.37 -13.56 -15.39
C ARG A 311 -15.31 -13.51 -16.49
N LEU A 312 -14.89 -14.67 -16.99
CA LEU A 312 -14.02 -14.81 -18.15
C LEU A 312 -14.82 -14.65 -19.43
N LEU A 313 -14.57 -13.57 -20.16
CA LEU A 313 -15.16 -13.26 -21.46
C LEU A 313 -14.11 -13.51 -22.53
N VAL A 314 -14.31 -14.50 -23.39
CA VAL A 314 -13.29 -14.95 -24.37
C VAL A 314 -13.81 -14.79 -25.77
N GLN A 315 -12.98 -14.30 -26.69
CA GLN A 315 -13.33 -14.31 -28.11
C GLN A 315 -13.48 -15.77 -28.59
N GLU A 316 -14.53 -16.02 -29.38
CA GLU A 316 -15.02 -17.38 -29.74
C GLU A 316 -13.90 -18.23 -30.34
N ASP A 317 -13.05 -17.63 -31.19
CA ASP A 317 -12.00 -18.31 -31.95
C ASP A 317 -10.88 -18.96 -31.08
N VAL A 318 -10.65 -18.44 -29.85
CA VAL A 318 -9.62 -18.95 -28.93
C VAL A 318 -10.19 -19.59 -27.68
N ALA A 319 -11.53 -19.64 -27.55
CA ALA A 319 -12.19 -20.07 -26.33
C ALA A 319 -11.91 -21.54 -25.95
N GLU A 320 -11.99 -22.46 -26.92
CA GLU A 320 -11.76 -23.89 -26.66
C GLU A 320 -10.32 -24.17 -26.22
N GLU A 321 -9.35 -23.54 -26.90
CA GLU A 321 -7.93 -23.66 -26.55
C GLU A 321 -7.64 -23.10 -25.18
N LEU A 322 -8.12 -21.89 -24.85
CA LEU A 322 -7.90 -21.28 -23.54
C LEU A 322 -8.51 -22.13 -22.43
N ILE A 323 -9.74 -22.63 -22.59
CA ILE A 323 -10.41 -23.49 -21.61
C ILE A 323 -9.59 -24.76 -21.36
N ALA A 324 -9.08 -25.41 -22.41
CA ALA A 324 -8.27 -26.61 -22.29
C ALA A 324 -6.96 -26.33 -21.52
N ARG A 325 -6.27 -25.20 -21.84
CA ARG A 325 -5.06 -24.76 -21.11
C ARG A 325 -5.36 -24.46 -19.65
N LEU A 326 -6.46 -23.79 -19.35
CA LEU A 326 -6.90 -23.50 -17.99
C LEU A 326 -7.17 -24.78 -17.19
N GLN A 327 -7.89 -25.75 -17.74
CA GLN A 327 -8.14 -27.03 -17.10
C GLN A 327 -6.82 -27.76 -16.79
N ALA A 328 -5.89 -27.81 -17.74
CA ALA A 328 -4.56 -28.40 -17.55
C ALA A 328 -3.76 -27.66 -16.46
N ARG A 329 -3.89 -26.34 -16.35
CA ARG A 329 -3.24 -25.54 -15.30
C ARG A 329 -3.89 -25.76 -13.93
N MET A 330 -5.21 -25.85 -13.86
CA MET A 330 -5.97 -26.11 -12.64
C MET A 330 -5.64 -27.48 -12.03
N GLU A 331 -5.39 -28.52 -12.84
CA GLU A 331 -4.93 -29.83 -12.33
C GLU A 331 -3.59 -29.76 -11.60
N ARG A 332 -2.77 -28.71 -11.85
CA ARG A 332 -1.47 -28.51 -11.21
C ARG A 332 -1.53 -27.59 -9.99
N LEU A 333 -2.67 -26.97 -9.71
CA LEU A 333 -2.85 -26.16 -8.51
C LEU A 333 -2.82 -27.05 -7.26
N ARG A 334 -2.17 -26.56 -6.22
CA ARG A 334 -2.03 -27.28 -4.94
C ARG A 334 -2.87 -26.58 -3.88
N MET A 335 -3.73 -27.35 -3.24
CA MET A 335 -4.57 -26.86 -2.15
C MET A 335 -4.24 -27.63 -0.86
N GLY A 336 -4.05 -26.91 0.24
CA GLY A 336 -3.68 -27.54 1.49
C GLY A 336 -3.42 -26.55 2.62
N ASP A 337 -2.53 -26.93 3.53
CA ASP A 337 -2.14 -26.07 4.66
C ASP A 337 -1.61 -24.73 4.16
N PRO A 338 -2.30 -23.60 4.43
CA PRO A 338 -1.88 -22.29 3.97
C PRO A 338 -0.52 -21.84 4.52
N MET A 339 -0.03 -22.47 5.59
CA MET A 339 1.33 -22.23 6.12
C MET A 339 2.42 -22.89 5.28
N ASP A 340 2.07 -23.84 4.41
CA ASP A 340 3.02 -24.40 3.45
C ASP A 340 3.15 -23.44 2.24
N LYS A 341 4.34 -22.86 2.07
CA LYS A 341 4.64 -21.96 0.94
C LYS A 341 4.49 -22.59 -0.44
N ALA A 342 4.39 -23.91 -0.52
CA ALA A 342 4.15 -24.62 -1.77
C ALA A 342 2.68 -24.63 -2.19
N MET A 343 1.74 -24.26 -1.33
CA MET A 343 0.32 -24.24 -1.63
C MET A 343 -0.06 -23.00 -2.44
N ASP A 344 -0.92 -23.22 -3.42
CA ASP A 344 -1.43 -22.18 -4.32
C ASP A 344 -2.78 -21.63 -3.83
N ILE A 345 -3.57 -22.48 -3.16
CA ILE A 345 -4.91 -22.16 -2.65
C ILE A 345 -5.01 -22.61 -1.19
N GLY A 346 -5.50 -21.74 -0.33
CA GLY A 346 -5.73 -21.98 1.08
C GLY A 346 -7.16 -22.39 1.41
N ALA A 347 -7.58 -22.11 2.65
CA ALA A 347 -8.91 -22.42 3.16
C ALA A 347 -9.87 -21.23 3.03
N ILE A 348 -11.15 -21.48 2.79
CA ILE A 348 -12.23 -20.50 2.86
C ILE A 348 -12.38 -19.99 4.29
N VAL A 349 -12.55 -18.71 4.48
CA VAL A 349 -12.46 -18.04 5.79
C VAL A 349 -13.40 -18.62 6.85
N ALA A 350 -14.60 -19.07 6.51
CA ALA A 350 -15.60 -19.50 7.48
C ALA A 350 -16.63 -20.48 6.87
N PRO A 351 -17.31 -21.31 7.70
CA PRO A 351 -18.35 -22.22 7.23
C PRO A 351 -19.48 -21.54 6.48
N VAL A 352 -19.90 -20.37 6.92
CA VAL A 352 -20.99 -19.61 6.29
C VAL A 352 -20.63 -19.19 4.85
N GLN A 353 -19.38 -18.84 4.60
CA GLN A 353 -18.91 -18.52 3.27
C GLN A 353 -18.77 -19.78 2.40
N LEU A 354 -18.25 -20.86 2.94
CA LEU A 354 -18.18 -22.15 2.25
C LEU A 354 -19.57 -22.63 1.80
N GLU A 355 -20.58 -22.51 2.65
CA GLU A 355 -21.95 -22.88 2.34
C GLU A 355 -22.57 -21.97 1.26
N ARG A 356 -22.28 -20.67 1.32
CA ARG A 356 -22.68 -19.72 0.27
C ARG A 356 -22.10 -20.13 -1.09
N ILE A 357 -20.81 -20.48 -1.14
CA ILE A 357 -20.14 -20.91 -2.37
C ILE A 357 -20.82 -22.18 -2.90
N ARG A 358 -21.02 -23.21 -2.06
CA ARG A 358 -21.67 -24.46 -2.44
C ARG A 358 -23.05 -24.22 -3.04
N ARG A 359 -23.89 -23.49 -2.34
CA ARG A 359 -25.26 -23.17 -2.80
C ARG A 359 -25.28 -22.46 -4.16
N LEU A 360 -24.36 -21.52 -4.40
CA LEU A 360 -24.31 -20.80 -5.69
C LEU A 360 -23.74 -21.66 -6.82
N VAL A 361 -22.80 -22.56 -6.51
CA VAL A 361 -22.28 -23.54 -7.47
C VAL A 361 -23.39 -24.54 -7.88
N ASP A 362 -24.13 -25.07 -6.90
CA ASP A 362 -25.28 -25.96 -7.16
C ASP A 362 -26.35 -25.25 -7.99
N GLN A 363 -26.61 -23.98 -7.74
CA GLN A 363 -27.50 -23.16 -8.52
C GLN A 363 -27.04 -23.04 -9.98
N GLY A 364 -25.76 -22.83 -10.21
CA GLY A 364 -25.19 -22.76 -11.56
C GLY A 364 -25.36 -24.05 -12.34
N VAL A 365 -25.17 -25.21 -11.69
CA VAL A 365 -25.42 -26.53 -12.28
C VAL A 365 -26.90 -26.71 -12.57
N ALA A 366 -27.79 -26.34 -11.65
CA ALA A 366 -29.24 -26.42 -11.83
C ALA A 366 -29.76 -25.53 -12.98
N GLU A 367 -29.08 -24.41 -13.25
CA GLU A 367 -29.37 -23.50 -14.37
C GLU A 367 -28.79 -24.00 -15.71
N GLY A 368 -28.11 -25.19 -15.73
CA GLY A 368 -27.64 -25.84 -16.95
C GLY A 368 -26.21 -25.49 -17.37
N ALA A 369 -25.44 -24.77 -16.57
CA ALA A 369 -24.04 -24.53 -16.83
C ALA A 369 -23.20 -25.81 -16.64
N LYS A 370 -22.16 -25.98 -17.45
CA LYS A 370 -21.25 -27.13 -17.39
C LYS A 370 -20.14 -26.84 -16.39
N MET A 371 -20.11 -27.61 -15.30
CA MET A 371 -19.09 -27.50 -14.26
C MET A 371 -17.90 -28.42 -14.54
N TRP A 372 -16.71 -27.91 -14.28
CA TRP A 372 -15.46 -28.68 -14.27
C TRP A 372 -14.65 -28.34 -13.01
N GLN A 373 -14.05 -29.35 -12.39
CA GLN A 373 -13.17 -29.26 -11.23
C GLN A 373 -11.99 -30.19 -11.39
N PRO A 374 -10.82 -29.91 -10.78
CA PRO A 374 -9.68 -30.82 -10.78
C PRO A 374 -9.99 -32.19 -10.18
N SER A 375 -9.21 -33.20 -10.62
CA SER A 375 -9.39 -34.60 -10.24
C SER A 375 -8.83 -34.96 -8.85
N TRP A 376 -7.99 -34.09 -8.26
CA TRP A 376 -7.37 -34.35 -6.95
C TRP A 376 -8.32 -34.11 -5.77
N SER A 377 -8.02 -34.76 -4.63
CA SER A 377 -8.88 -34.71 -3.45
C SER A 377 -8.60 -33.50 -2.58
N LEU A 378 -9.63 -32.96 -1.93
CA LEU A 378 -9.53 -31.88 -0.95
C LEU A 378 -8.91 -32.37 0.38
N PRO A 379 -8.31 -31.45 1.17
CA PRO A 379 -8.02 -31.71 2.58
C PRO A 379 -9.27 -32.16 3.35
N ARG A 380 -9.08 -33.06 4.33
CA ARG A 380 -10.20 -33.64 5.12
C ARG A 380 -10.66 -32.73 6.26
N GLU A 381 -9.76 -31.91 6.79
CA GLU A 381 -10.02 -30.94 7.87
C GLU A 381 -10.05 -29.54 7.30
N GLY A 382 -10.75 -28.59 7.95
CA GLY A 382 -10.85 -27.20 7.54
C GLY A 382 -11.93 -26.93 6.49
N TYR A 383 -11.95 -25.68 6.02
CA TYR A 383 -12.99 -25.16 5.13
C TYR A 383 -12.45 -25.00 3.71
N PHE A 384 -12.38 -26.05 2.93
CA PHE A 384 -11.81 -26.04 1.59
C PHE A 384 -12.89 -26.18 0.51
N PHE A 385 -12.69 -25.51 -0.62
CA PHE A 385 -13.53 -25.61 -1.80
C PHE A 385 -12.65 -25.66 -3.07
N PRO A 386 -12.87 -26.61 -4.01
CA PRO A 386 -12.00 -26.78 -5.16
C PRO A 386 -12.13 -25.61 -6.14
N PRO A 387 -11.05 -25.25 -6.84
CA PRO A 387 -11.14 -24.32 -7.97
C PRO A 387 -12.13 -24.88 -9.00
N THR A 388 -13.11 -24.04 -9.39
CA THR A 388 -14.26 -24.46 -10.19
C THR A 388 -14.37 -23.59 -11.44
N LEU A 389 -14.49 -24.23 -12.59
CA LEU A 389 -14.71 -23.58 -13.88
C LEU A 389 -16.07 -23.93 -14.42
N PHE A 390 -16.87 -22.92 -14.78
CA PHE A 390 -18.12 -23.08 -15.49
C PHE A 390 -18.01 -22.64 -16.95
N THR A 391 -18.53 -23.46 -17.86
CA THR A 391 -18.69 -23.14 -19.28
C THR A 391 -20.13 -23.23 -19.71
N GLY A 392 -20.47 -22.63 -20.88
CA GLY A 392 -21.84 -22.60 -21.37
C GLY A 392 -22.77 -21.77 -20.47
N VAL A 393 -22.24 -20.75 -19.81
CA VAL A 393 -23.01 -19.90 -18.90
C VAL A 393 -23.75 -18.84 -19.68
N ALA A 394 -25.07 -18.77 -19.49
CA ALA A 394 -25.88 -17.70 -20.06
C ALA A 394 -25.63 -16.37 -19.32
N PRO A 395 -25.63 -15.22 -20.00
CA PRO A 395 -25.39 -13.92 -19.35
C PRO A 395 -26.39 -13.56 -18.24
N ALA A 396 -27.57 -14.16 -18.26
CA ALA A 396 -28.61 -13.97 -17.23
C ALA A 396 -28.57 -14.98 -16.08
N SER A 397 -27.68 -15.99 -16.15
CA SER A 397 -27.54 -16.99 -15.08
C SER A 397 -27.14 -16.34 -13.77
N THR A 398 -27.62 -16.91 -12.66
CA THR A 398 -27.31 -16.43 -11.30
C THR A 398 -25.80 -16.32 -11.07
N ILE A 399 -25.04 -17.33 -11.49
CA ILE A 399 -23.58 -17.35 -11.32
C ILE A 399 -22.83 -16.32 -12.19
N ALA A 400 -23.46 -15.80 -13.25
CA ALA A 400 -22.93 -14.70 -14.06
C ALA A 400 -23.22 -13.32 -13.47
N GLN A 401 -24.26 -13.19 -12.63
CA GLN A 401 -24.75 -11.91 -12.11
C GLN A 401 -24.44 -11.70 -10.62
N VAL A 402 -24.40 -12.77 -9.82
CA VAL A 402 -24.19 -12.70 -8.38
C VAL A 402 -22.71 -12.95 -8.05
N GLU A 403 -22.18 -12.16 -7.13
CA GLU A 403 -20.84 -12.37 -6.57
C GLU A 403 -20.83 -13.63 -5.70
N ILE A 404 -20.01 -14.62 -6.07
CA ILE A 404 -19.87 -15.89 -5.33
C ILE A 404 -18.89 -15.69 -4.17
N PHE A 405 -17.80 -14.96 -4.41
CA PHE A 405 -16.72 -14.67 -3.48
C PHE A 405 -15.99 -15.94 -3.01
N GLY A 406 -15.49 -16.69 -3.98
CA GLY A 406 -14.79 -17.97 -3.80
C GLY A 406 -14.13 -18.40 -5.11
N PRO A 407 -13.47 -19.56 -5.16
CA PRO A 407 -12.62 -19.98 -6.28
C PRO A 407 -13.43 -20.47 -7.50
N VAL A 408 -14.39 -19.67 -7.97
CA VAL A 408 -15.36 -20.05 -9.00
C VAL A 408 -15.32 -19.07 -10.17
N LEU A 409 -14.91 -19.57 -11.34
CA LEU A 409 -14.82 -18.85 -12.59
C LEU A 409 -16.00 -19.21 -13.50
N VAL A 410 -16.68 -18.22 -14.09
CA VAL A 410 -17.69 -18.44 -15.11
C VAL A 410 -17.21 -17.94 -16.47
N THR A 411 -17.43 -18.71 -17.54
CA THR A 411 -16.95 -18.38 -18.88
C THR A 411 -18.10 -18.13 -19.83
N MET A 412 -17.98 -17.08 -20.62
CA MET A 412 -18.88 -16.71 -21.71
C MET A 412 -18.03 -16.32 -22.93
N THR A 413 -18.56 -16.51 -24.12
CA THR A 413 -17.87 -16.14 -25.37
C THR A 413 -18.46 -14.89 -26.00
N PHE A 414 -17.68 -14.20 -26.83
CA PHE A 414 -18.10 -13.09 -27.66
C PHE A 414 -17.43 -13.16 -29.04
N ARG A 415 -18.02 -12.48 -30.05
CA ARG A 415 -17.53 -12.47 -31.45
C ARG A 415 -16.92 -11.14 -31.88
N SER A 416 -17.26 -10.06 -31.18
CA SER A 416 -16.80 -8.72 -31.55
C SER A 416 -16.45 -7.89 -30.34
N PRO A 417 -15.58 -6.87 -30.48
CA PRO A 417 -15.27 -5.93 -29.38
C PRO A 417 -16.51 -5.22 -28.83
N ALA A 418 -17.52 -4.96 -29.67
CA ALA A 418 -18.77 -4.34 -29.22
C ALA A 418 -19.57 -5.26 -28.31
N GLU A 419 -19.65 -6.56 -28.66
CA GLU A 419 -20.28 -7.58 -27.82
C GLU A 419 -19.51 -7.82 -26.54
N ALA A 420 -18.17 -7.86 -26.58
CA ALA A 420 -17.31 -7.95 -25.39
C ALA A 420 -17.64 -6.83 -24.39
N VAL A 421 -17.71 -5.58 -24.84
CA VAL A 421 -18.09 -4.42 -24.02
C VAL A 421 -19.53 -4.54 -23.50
N ALA A 422 -20.47 -5.01 -24.32
CA ALA A 422 -21.86 -5.19 -23.89
C ALA A 422 -21.95 -6.24 -22.78
N LEU A 423 -21.30 -7.40 -22.92
CA LEU A 423 -21.25 -8.45 -21.91
C LEU A 423 -20.49 -7.99 -20.65
N ALA A 424 -19.37 -7.31 -20.80
CA ALA A 424 -18.62 -6.75 -19.68
C ALA A 424 -19.49 -5.84 -18.81
N ASN A 425 -20.30 -4.99 -19.44
CA ASN A 425 -21.16 -4.02 -18.79
C ASN A 425 -22.52 -4.59 -18.33
N ASN A 426 -22.85 -5.83 -18.71
CA ASN A 426 -24.08 -6.51 -18.32
C ASN A 426 -24.00 -7.06 -16.90
N THR A 427 -23.88 -6.18 -15.94
CA THR A 427 -23.85 -6.47 -14.51
C THR A 427 -24.28 -5.24 -13.72
N ALA A 428 -24.80 -5.44 -12.52
CA ALA A 428 -25.10 -4.35 -11.59
C ALA A 428 -23.82 -3.72 -10.99
N PHE A 429 -22.69 -4.42 -11.06
CA PHE A 429 -21.41 -4.01 -10.48
C PHE A 429 -20.57 -3.13 -11.42
N GLY A 430 -19.48 -2.58 -10.89
CA GLY A 430 -18.53 -1.74 -11.62
C GLY A 430 -17.23 -1.51 -10.86
N LEU A 431 -16.62 -2.58 -10.29
CA LEU A 431 -15.42 -2.45 -9.46
C LEU A 431 -14.17 -2.44 -10.33
N ALA A 432 -13.85 -3.55 -10.99
CA ALA A 432 -12.65 -3.68 -11.80
C ALA A 432 -12.91 -4.44 -13.11
N ALA A 433 -11.93 -4.42 -14.00
CA ALA A 433 -11.88 -5.21 -15.22
C ALA A 433 -10.45 -5.47 -15.65
N SER A 434 -10.19 -6.60 -16.32
CA SER A 434 -8.93 -6.91 -17.00
C SER A 434 -9.17 -7.11 -18.48
N ILE A 435 -8.28 -6.61 -19.34
CA ILE A 435 -8.37 -6.70 -20.80
C ILE A 435 -7.06 -7.23 -21.33
N TRP A 436 -7.12 -8.30 -22.11
CA TRP A 436 -5.94 -8.98 -22.67
C TRP A 436 -6.01 -8.96 -24.20
N SER A 437 -5.05 -8.28 -24.80
CA SER A 437 -4.87 -8.12 -26.25
C SER A 437 -3.49 -7.53 -26.52
N GLU A 438 -2.81 -8.02 -27.53
CA GLU A 438 -1.53 -7.45 -28.01
C GLU A 438 -1.77 -6.16 -28.84
N ASN A 439 -3.02 -5.91 -29.28
CA ASN A 439 -3.41 -4.67 -29.94
C ASN A 439 -3.71 -3.59 -28.93
N ILE A 440 -2.74 -2.74 -28.64
CA ILE A 440 -2.88 -1.65 -27.66
C ILE A 440 -4.04 -0.68 -28.00
N ASN A 441 -4.33 -0.44 -29.29
CA ASN A 441 -5.44 0.43 -29.68
C ASN A 441 -6.80 -0.19 -29.33
N LEU A 442 -6.95 -1.51 -29.52
CA LEU A 442 -8.14 -2.26 -29.13
C LEU A 442 -8.28 -2.24 -27.61
N ALA A 443 -7.22 -2.60 -26.89
CA ALA A 443 -7.23 -2.64 -25.43
C ALA A 443 -7.63 -1.28 -24.81
N LEU A 444 -7.05 -0.18 -25.27
CA LEU A 444 -7.38 1.19 -24.81
C LEU A 444 -8.79 1.63 -25.19
N ASP A 445 -9.29 1.25 -26.38
CA ASP A 445 -10.65 1.57 -26.82
C ASP A 445 -11.68 0.85 -25.95
N VAL A 446 -11.48 -0.45 -25.68
CA VAL A 446 -12.33 -1.26 -24.81
C VAL A 446 -12.28 -0.76 -23.37
N ALA A 447 -11.07 -0.45 -22.84
CA ALA A 447 -10.91 0.03 -21.47
C ALA A 447 -11.75 1.29 -21.17
N ARG A 448 -11.88 2.21 -22.13
CA ARG A 448 -12.71 3.41 -21.97
C ARG A 448 -14.22 3.14 -21.96
N LYS A 449 -14.64 2.02 -22.54
CA LYS A 449 -16.05 1.65 -22.71
C LYS A 449 -16.56 0.72 -21.61
N VAL A 450 -15.66 -0.03 -20.98
CA VAL A 450 -16.02 -0.89 -19.86
C VAL A 450 -16.33 -0.04 -18.63
N LYS A 451 -17.42 -0.39 -17.94
CA LYS A 451 -17.91 0.34 -16.76
C LYS A 451 -17.30 -0.26 -15.48
N ALA A 452 -16.03 0.00 -15.25
CA ALA A 452 -15.27 -0.40 -14.07
C ALA A 452 -14.45 0.77 -13.51
N GLY A 453 -14.30 0.81 -12.19
CA GLY A 453 -13.55 1.87 -11.51
C GLY A 453 -12.05 1.75 -11.73
N SER A 454 -11.54 0.50 -11.82
CA SER A 454 -10.16 0.19 -12.18
C SER A 454 -10.14 -0.75 -13.38
N VAL A 455 -9.29 -0.48 -14.36
CA VAL A 455 -9.13 -1.32 -15.55
C VAL A 455 -7.65 -1.60 -15.77
N TRP A 456 -7.29 -2.87 -15.82
CA TRP A 456 -5.95 -3.34 -16.13
C TRP A 456 -5.87 -3.82 -17.58
N ILE A 457 -4.73 -3.63 -18.22
CA ILE A 457 -4.44 -4.12 -19.57
C ILE A 457 -3.26 -5.07 -19.49
N ASN A 458 -3.40 -6.28 -20.04
CA ASN A 458 -2.44 -7.38 -19.98
C ASN A 458 -1.89 -7.64 -18.56
N SER A 459 -2.75 -7.45 -17.59
CA SER A 459 -2.45 -7.59 -16.15
C SER A 459 -3.73 -7.71 -15.35
N THR A 460 -3.59 -8.05 -14.05
CA THR A 460 -4.69 -8.12 -13.09
C THR A 460 -4.16 -7.92 -11.67
N ASN A 461 -5.02 -7.50 -10.74
CA ASN A 461 -4.72 -7.40 -9.30
C ASN A 461 -3.45 -6.60 -8.96
N LEU A 462 -3.04 -5.66 -9.81
CA LEU A 462 -1.90 -4.79 -9.53
C LEU A 462 -2.35 -3.60 -8.68
N PHE A 463 -1.93 -3.61 -7.43
CA PHE A 463 -2.23 -2.57 -6.45
C PHE A 463 -0.98 -1.83 -6.01
N ASP A 464 -1.07 -0.53 -5.85
CA ASP A 464 -0.06 0.30 -5.22
C ASP A 464 -0.73 1.42 -4.41
N ALA A 465 -0.05 1.89 -3.37
CA ALA A 465 -0.55 2.98 -2.53
C ALA A 465 -0.75 4.30 -3.30
N ALA A 466 -0.01 4.49 -4.40
CA ALA A 466 -0.12 5.66 -5.26
C ALA A 466 -1.28 5.59 -6.27
N SER A 467 -1.92 4.43 -6.42
CA SER A 467 -3.04 4.22 -7.33
C SER A 467 -4.36 4.20 -6.59
N GLY A 468 -5.30 5.05 -6.99
CA GLY A 468 -6.66 5.04 -6.44
C GLY A 468 -7.44 3.81 -6.91
N PHE A 469 -8.16 3.18 -5.98
CA PHE A 469 -9.02 2.02 -6.22
C PHE A 469 -10.44 2.31 -5.73
N GLY A 470 -11.43 1.78 -6.43
CA GLY A 470 -12.84 1.85 -6.06
C GLY A 470 -13.79 1.75 -7.23
N GLY A 471 -15.02 1.37 -6.91
CA GLY A 471 -16.08 1.10 -7.88
C GLY A 471 -17.07 2.22 -8.05
N TYR A 472 -18.11 1.91 -8.84
CA TYR A 472 -19.37 2.63 -8.94
C TYR A 472 -20.51 1.65 -9.19
N ARG A 473 -21.74 2.13 -9.35
CA ARG A 473 -22.97 1.30 -9.34
C ARG A 473 -23.10 0.55 -8.01
N GLU A 474 -23.41 -0.75 -8.03
CA GLU A 474 -23.56 -1.58 -6.83
C GLU A 474 -22.21 -1.94 -6.16
N SER A 475 -21.08 -1.63 -6.80
CA SER A 475 -19.75 -1.74 -6.17
C SER A 475 -19.41 -0.57 -5.26
N GLY A 476 -20.32 0.40 -5.10
CA GLY A 476 -20.16 1.49 -4.16
C GLY A 476 -19.71 2.81 -4.75
N TYR A 477 -19.13 3.66 -3.92
CA TYR A 477 -18.63 4.99 -4.30
C TYR A 477 -17.61 5.49 -3.29
N GLY A 478 -16.75 6.38 -3.74
CA GLY A 478 -15.53 6.79 -3.05
C GLY A 478 -14.30 6.21 -3.74
N ARG A 479 -13.14 6.49 -3.20
CA ARG A 479 -11.86 5.90 -3.63
C ARG A 479 -11.01 5.65 -2.40
N GLU A 480 -10.22 4.59 -2.46
CA GLU A 480 -9.20 4.27 -1.47
C GLU A 480 -7.84 4.19 -2.15
N GLY A 481 -6.76 4.50 -1.43
CA GLY A 481 -5.44 4.65 -2.02
C GLY A 481 -5.33 5.85 -2.96
N GLY A 482 -4.14 6.07 -3.48
CA GLY A 482 -3.84 7.19 -4.36
C GLY A 482 -4.13 8.57 -3.76
N PRO A 483 -3.89 9.63 -4.53
CA PRO A 483 -4.32 10.97 -4.15
C PRO A 483 -5.85 11.11 -4.07
N GLU A 484 -6.59 10.27 -4.81
CA GLU A 484 -8.05 10.28 -4.82
C GLU A 484 -8.65 9.90 -3.47
N GLY A 485 -8.02 8.95 -2.76
CA GLY A 485 -8.44 8.49 -1.44
C GLY A 485 -8.36 9.57 -0.36
N LEU A 486 -7.49 10.57 -0.53
CA LEU A 486 -7.37 11.67 0.44
C LEU A 486 -8.65 12.51 0.55
N TRP A 487 -9.37 12.68 -0.59
CA TRP A 487 -10.61 13.46 -0.64
C TRP A 487 -11.73 12.88 0.21
N GLU A 488 -11.64 11.61 0.54
CA GLU A 488 -12.59 10.96 1.43
C GLU A 488 -12.45 11.43 2.89
N TYR A 489 -11.28 11.95 3.29
CA TYR A 489 -10.92 12.27 4.66
C TYR A 489 -10.74 13.76 4.93
N ILE A 490 -11.00 14.63 3.95
CA ILE A 490 -10.91 16.08 4.08
C ILE A 490 -12.20 16.77 3.65
N ARG A 491 -12.42 17.98 4.18
CA ARG A 491 -13.50 18.89 3.78
C ARG A 491 -12.95 20.30 3.63
N ARG A 492 -13.64 21.17 2.91
CA ARG A 492 -13.30 22.60 2.90
C ARG A 492 -13.44 23.19 4.29
N SER A 493 -12.42 23.93 4.71
CA SER A 493 -12.47 24.70 5.95
C SER A 493 -13.51 25.82 5.82
N PRO A 494 -14.43 25.99 6.79
CA PRO A 494 -15.38 27.11 6.80
C PRO A 494 -14.67 28.48 6.80
N VAL A 495 -13.52 28.57 7.44
CA VAL A 495 -12.72 29.81 7.52
C VAL A 495 -12.14 30.16 6.15
N ALA A 496 -11.65 29.17 5.40
CA ALA A 496 -11.11 29.39 4.04
C ALA A 496 -12.21 29.74 3.03
N ALA A 497 -13.45 29.31 3.26
CA ALA A 497 -14.59 29.66 2.42
C ALA A 497 -15.02 31.14 2.57
N ALA A 498 -14.64 31.78 3.66
CA ALA A 498 -14.96 33.19 3.94
C ALA A 498 -13.95 34.20 3.36
N VAL A 499 -12.78 33.73 2.86
CA VAL A 499 -11.78 34.58 2.20
C VAL A 499 -12.07 34.61 0.71
N PRO A 500 -12.39 35.75 0.08
CA PRO A 500 -12.48 35.86 -1.37
C PRO A 500 -11.16 35.43 -2.00
N ALA A 501 -11.22 34.69 -3.08
CA ALA A 501 -10.04 34.24 -3.82
C ALA A 501 -9.24 35.44 -4.32
N ALA A 502 -8.28 35.90 -3.53
CA ALA A 502 -7.32 36.92 -3.93
C ALA A 502 -6.15 36.22 -4.64
N GLY A 503 -6.01 36.46 -5.93
CA GLY A 503 -4.82 36.12 -6.70
C GLY A 503 -4.90 34.73 -7.39
N LYS A 504 -4.54 34.73 -8.66
CA LYS A 504 -4.33 33.51 -9.44
C LYS A 504 -3.32 32.62 -8.71
N PRO A 505 -3.61 31.33 -8.47
CA PRO A 505 -2.63 30.42 -7.91
C PRO A 505 -1.45 30.31 -8.89
N GLY A 506 -0.25 30.43 -8.36
CA GLY A 506 0.97 30.14 -9.10
C GLY A 506 0.95 28.73 -9.67
N ASN A 507 1.59 28.53 -10.79
CA ASN A 507 1.70 27.25 -11.49
C ASN A 507 2.18 26.16 -10.54
N GLY A 508 1.31 25.20 -10.22
CA GLY A 508 1.77 23.90 -9.75
C GLY A 508 1.25 23.32 -8.45
N THR A 509 0.18 23.84 -7.82
CA THR A 509 -0.39 23.14 -6.65
C THR A 509 -1.24 21.93 -7.08
N PHE A 510 -1.23 20.88 -6.25
CA PHE A 510 -2.02 19.66 -6.44
C PHE A 510 -3.52 19.95 -6.67
N ALA A 511 -4.08 20.94 -5.98
CA ALA A 511 -5.48 21.35 -6.15
C ALA A 511 -5.80 21.87 -7.57
N SER A 512 -4.79 22.30 -8.34
CA SER A 512 -4.95 22.72 -9.75
C SER A 512 -4.75 21.59 -10.75
N ARG A 513 -4.16 20.47 -10.33
CA ARG A 513 -3.86 19.31 -11.20
C ARG A 513 -5.00 18.30 -11.27
N TRP A 514 -5.93 18.29 -10.28
CA TRP A 514 -7.03 17.33 -10.23
C TRP A 514 -8.37 18.01 -10.47
N PRO A 515 -9.24 17.44 -11.33
CA PRO A 515 -10.58 17.99 -11.54
C PRO A 515 -11.35 17.99 -10.22
N ARG A 516 -11.80 19.17 -9.81
CA ARG A 516 -12.66 19.33 -8.63
C ARG A 516 -13.91 18.49 -8.84
N ARG A 517 -14.11 17.48 -8.01
CA ARG A 517 -15.42 16.82 -7.92
C ARG A 517 -16.43 17.89 -7.49
N ALA A 518 -17.28 18.33 -8.42
CA ALA A 518 -18.45 19.09 -8.05
C ALA A 518 -19.27 18.21 -7.10
N ALA A 519 -19.67 18.76 -5.98
CA ALA A 519 -20.67 18.14 -5.12
C ALA A 519 -21.99 18.14 -5.90
N SER A 520 -22.21 17.10 -6.72
CA SER A 520 -23.47 16.89 -7.42
C SER A 520 -24.34 15.96 -6.58
N GLY A 521 -25.20 16.57 -5.80
CA GLY A 521 -26.49 15.96 -5.55
C GLY A 521 -27.22 15.82 -6.90
N PRO A 522 -28.12 14.84 -7.05
CA PRO A 522 -28.81 14.62 -8.31
C PRO A 522 -29.76 15.79 -8.62
N THR A 523 -29.33 16.69 -9.48
CA THR A 523 -30.26 17.62 -10.13
C THR A 523 -30.85 16.91 -11.34
N VAL A 524 -32.10 16.55 -11.24
CA VAL A 524 -32.91 16.06 -12.37
C VAL A 524 -33.05 17.22 -13.33
N ALA A 525 -32.28 17.22 -14.41
CA ALA A 525 -32.50 18.11 -15.54
C ALA A 525 -33.46 17.42 -16.53
N ARG A 526 -34.63 18.01 -16.72
CA ARG A 526 -35.55 17.68 -17.79
C ARG A 526 -34.85 17.94 -19.12
N VAL A 527 -34.82 16.90 -19.97
CA VAL A 527 -34.44 17.00 -21.36
C VAL A 527 -35.64 17.59 -22.12
N ALA A 528 -35.47 18.78 -22.66
CA ALA A 528 -36.34 19.30 -23.71
C ALA A 528 -35.77 18.83 -25.06
N GLN A 529 -36.57 18.09 -25.80
CA GLN A 529 -36.36 17.76 -27.21
C GLN A 529 -36.52 19.01 -28.07
N THR A 530 -35.54 19.32 -28.92
CA THR A 530 -35.74 20.07 -30.16
C THR A 530 -34.95 19.39 -31.25
N GLU A 531 -35.70 18.81 -32.17
CA GLU A 531 -35.24 18.45 -33.50
C GLU A 531 -34.93 19.68 -34.32
N THR A 532 -33.82 19.67 -35.07
CA THR A 532 -33.77 20.29 -36.40
C THR A 532 -32.68 19.65 -37.24
N ASP A 533 -33.11 19.35 -38.43
CA ASP A 533 -32.49 18.77 -39.60
C ASP A 533 -31.39 19.65 -40.22
N ALA A 534 -30.56 18.97 -41.00
CA ALA A 534 -29.98 19.33 -42.30
C ALA A 534 -28.45 19.26 -42.39
N GLY A 535 -27.94 18.32 -43.13
CA GLY A 535 -27.46 18.58 -44.51
C GLY A 535 -25.95 18.41 -44.70
N SER A 536 -25.59 17.22 -45.16
CA SER A 536 -24.60 16.85 -46.22
C SER A 536 -23.43 17.76 -46.58
N ALA A 537 -22.21 17.31 -46.63
CA ALA A 537 -21.46 16.74 -47.74
C ALA A 537 -19.96 16.61 -47.45
N PRO A 538 -19.22 15.76 -48.16
CA PRO A 538 -17.87 15.32 -47.78
C PRO A 538 -16.79 16.12 -48.50
N VAL A 539 -15.60 16.24 -47.88
CA VAL A 539 -14.35 16.63 -48.59
C VAL A 539 -13.27 15.59 -48.34
N ALA A 540 -12.68 15.23 -49.45
CA ALA A 540 -11.75 14.15 -49.71
C ALA A 540 -10.40 14.25 -49.01
N THR A 541 -9.91 13.10 -48.67
CA THR A 541 -8.57 12.51 -48.67
C THR A 541 -7.47 13.24 -49.42
N GLN A 542 -6.29 13.34 -48.79
CA GLN A 542 -5.09 12.82 -49.41
C GLN A 542 -3.99 12.49 -48.41
N ALA A 543 -3.35 11.35 -48.67
CA ALA A 543 -2.36 10.63 -47.91
C ALA A 543 -1.01 11.37 -47.80
N VAL A 544 -0.36 11.21 -46.66
CA VAL A 544 1.11 11.01 -46.62
C VAL A 544 1.33 9.88 -45.61
N ALA A 545 1.64 8.72 -46.14
CA ALA A 545 2.21 7.59 -45.44
C ALA A 545 3.72 7.60 -45.70
N GLU A 546 4.40 6.89 -44.82
CA GLU A 546 5.78 6.45 -44.87
C GLU A 546 6.79 7.27 -44.06
N ASP A 547 7.41 6.51 -43.18
CA ASP A 547 8.65 6.65 -42.39
C ASP A 547 8.49 6.88 -40.89
N VAL A 548 8.07 5.84 -40.16
CA VAL A 548 8.52 5.55 -38.76
C VAL A 548 8.26 4.06 -38.44
N THR A 549 8.84 3.14 -39.19
CA THR A 549 8.63 1.70 -38.90
C THR A 549 9.93 0.93 -38.64
N GLU A 550 11.06 1.59 -38.42
CA GLU A 550 12.34 0.87 -38.28
C GLU A 550 13.05 0.98 -36.93
N ALA A 551 12.49 1.70 -35.95
CA ALA A 551 13.12 1.90 -34.64
C ALA A 551 12.62 0.99 -33.51
N PHE A 552 11.65 0.10 -33.75
CA PHE A 552 11.05 -0.74 -32.70
C PHE A 552 11.23 -2.26 -32.88
N ARG A 553 12.20 -2.70 -33.68
CA ARG A 553 12.44 -4.16 -33.92
C ARG A 553 13.69 -4.74 -33.26
N SER A 554 14.28 -4.09 -32.27
CA SER A 554 15.39 -4.71 -31.52
C SER A 554 15.18 -4.54 -30.00
N GLY A 555 14.52 -5.47 -29.38
CA GLY A 555 14.35 -5.48 -27.93
C GLY A 555 13.33 -6.48 -27.38
N ALA A 556 13.13 -7.59 -28.08
CA ALA A 556 12.34 -8.68 -27.50
C ALA A 556 13.26 -9.63 -26.74
N ASN A 557 13.27 -9.52 -25.41
CA ASN A 557 13.48 -10.66 -24.53
C ASN A 557 12.68 -10.42 -23.25
N GLY A 558 11.56 -11.10 -23.18
CA GLY A 558 10.68 -11.09 -22.01
C GLY A 558 11.37 -11.69 -20.80
N GLN A 559 11.44 -10.94 -19.75
CA GLN A 559 11.59 -11.48 -18.41
C GLN A 559 10.39 -11.04 -17.57
N HIS A 560 9.48 -11.98 -17.37
CA HIS A 560 8.46 -11.91 -16.32
C HIS A 560 9.17 -11.90 -14.97
N LEU A 561 9.29 -10.73 -14.38
CA LEU A 561 9.68 -10.59 -12.98
C LEU A 561 8.43 -10.19 -12.20
N GLY A 562 7.81 -11.20 -11.59
CA GLY A 562 6.89 -10.97 -10.49
C GLY A 562 7.64 -10.22 -9.38
N LEU A 563 7.00 -9.20 -8.80
CA LEU A 563 7.51 -8.34 -7.72
C LEU A 563 8.09 -9.10 -6.50
N ALA A 564 7.89 -10.42 -6.42
CA ALA A 564 8.35 -11.27 -5.34
C ALA A 564 9.85 -11.62 -5.36
N ARG A 565 10.58 -11.38 -6.45
CA ARG A 565 12.00 -11.80 -6.54
C ARG A 565 13.04 -10.72 -6.24
N LEU A 566 12.66 -9.47 -6.15
CA LEU A 566 13.61 -8.37 -5.91
C LEU A 566 13.93 -8.10 -4.43
N ASN A 567 13.16 -8.67 -3.49
CA ASN A 567 13.40 -8.45 -2.06
C ASN A 567 14.21 -9.57 -1.35
N ALA A 568 14.56 -10.65 -2.04
CA ALA A 568 15.21 -11.82 -1.40
C ALA A 568 16.75 -11.80 -1.46
N GLU A 569 17.37 -11.03 -2.34
CA GLU A 569 18.83 -11.07 -2.52
C GLU A 569 19.62 -9.98 -1.78
N GLU A 570 18.99 -8.91 -1.31
CA GLU A 570 19.69 -7.84 -0.58
C GLU A 570 19.75 -8.00 0.96
N SER A 571 19.06 -9.01 1.53
CA SER A 571 19.08 -9.25 2.99
C SER A 571 20.22 -10.17 3.49
N ALA A 572 21.11 -10.62 2.62
CA ALA A 572 22.10 -11.66 2.97
C ALA A 572 23.50 -11.12 3.39
N ALA A 573 23.70 -9.83 3.53
CA ALA A 573 25.01 -9.27 3.84
C ALA A 573 25.04 -8.35 5.08
N VAL A 574 24.52 -8.80 6.23
CA VAL A 574 24.97 -8.25 7.52
C VAL A 574 25.18 -9.44 8.48
N GLY A 575 26.46 -9.70 8.72
CA GLY A 575 26.97 -10.80 9.51
C GLY A 575 26.55 -10.77 10.98
N SER A 576 26.31 -11.96 11.45
CA SER A 576 26.09 -12.36 12.83
C SER A 576 27.26 -12.03 13.74
N ASN A 577 27.00 -11.43 14.89
CA ASN A 577 27.72 -11.76 16.11
C ASN A 577 26.75 -11.83 17.28
N GLY A 578 26.60 -13.04 17.81
CA GLY A 578 25.74 -13.33 18.94
C GLY A 578 26.40 -13.04 20.28
N ALA A 579 25.59 -12.67 21.25
CA ALA A 579 25.81 -13.00 22.67
C ALA A 579 24.46 -12.87 23.41
N ALA A 580 24.24 -13.80 24.32
CA ALA A 580 23.01 -14.08 25.06
C ALA A 580 22.75 -13.14 26.26
N PRO A 581 21.64 -13.32 27.04
CA PRO A 581 20.91 -12.22 27.67
C PRO A 581 21.30 -11.93 29.13
N GLY A 582 21.19 -10.66 29.50
CA GLY A 582 21.23 -10.22 30.90
C GLY A 582 20.33 -8.99 31.04
N GLY A 583 19.50 -8.99 32.08
CA GLY A 583 18.42 -8.07 32.36
C GLY A 583 18.80 -6.60 32.62
N PRO A 584 17.82 -5.75 32.96
CA PRO A 584 17.90 -4.33 32.73
C PRO A 584 18.74 -3.61 33.80
N ALA A 585 19.81 -2.94 33.37
CA ALA A 585 20.48 -1.93 34.16
C ALA A 585 20.54 -0.63 33.34
N SER A 586 20.18 0.45 34.01
CA SER A 586 20.23 1.82 33.54
C SER A 586 21.47 2.12 32.71
N ALA A 587 21.26 2.64 31.49
CA ALA A 587 22.35 3.08 30.62
C ALA A 587 23.13 4.22 31.26
N PRO A 588 24.47 4.14 31.32
CA PRO A 588 25.29 5.29 31.64
C PRO A 588 25.38 6.22 30.43
N LEU A 589 25.32 7.52 30.71
CA LEU A 589 25.57 8.62 29.79
C LEU A 589 26.82 8.35 28.97
N ALA A 590 26.76 8.58 27.69
CA ALA A 590 27.88 8.48 26.77
C ALA A 590 29.09 9.28 27.26
N PRO A 591 30.30 8.75 27.13
CA PRO A 591 31.48 9.45 27.61
C PRO A 591 31.70 10.75 26.84
N ASN A 592 32.01 11.80 27.57
CA ASN A 592 32.39 13.12 27.07
C ASN A 592 33.48 13.00 26.01
N ILE A 593 33.17 13.41 24.78
CA ILE A 593 34.07 13.41 23.61
C ILE A 593 35.27 14.38 23.80
N HIS A 594 35.28 15.14 24.90
CA HIS A 594 36.32 16.14 25.17
C HIS A 594 37.70 15.59 25.66
N GLU A 595 37.81 14.31 26.01
CA GLU A 595 39.05 13.78 26.62
C GLU A 595 39.96 12.93 25.73
N THR A 596 39.68 12.75 24.44
CA THR A 596 40.45 11.84 23.59
C THR A 596 41.33 12.50 22.53
N LEU A 597 41.64 13.81 22.64
CA LEU A 597 42.47 14.52 21.65
C LEU A 597 43.89 14.87 22.10
N SER A 598 44.33 14.38 23.22
CA SER A 598 45.74 14.52 23.62
C SER A 598 46.30 13.19 24.12
N SER A 599 47.04 12.48 23.27
CA SER A 599 47.95 11.41 23.72
C SER A 599 49.28 12.03 24.15
N PRO A 600 49.76 11.78 25.38
CA PRO A 600 51.02 12.33 25.85
C PRO A 600 52.25 11.65 25.26
N ASP A 601 52.10 10.56 24.52
CA ASP A 601 53.21 9.66 24.18
C ASP A 601 53.44 9.57 22.68
N GLY A 602 53.87 10.55 21.96
CA GLY A 602 54.58 10.48 20.67
C GLY A 602 54.23 9.39 19.64
N ILE A 603 53.17 8.60 19.85
CA ILE A 603 52.68 7.59 18.92
C ILE A 603 51.80 8.29 17.89
N PRO A 604 52.04 8.10 16.57
CA PRO A 604 51.19 8.69 15.54
C PRO A 604 49.76 8.33 15.80
N ALA A 605 48.89 9.34 15.95
CA ALA A 605 47.45 9.14 16.08
C ALA A 605 46.95 8.33 14.88
N ILE A 606 46.03 7.40 15.12
CA ILE A 606 45.29 6.74 14.06
C ILE A 606 44.76 7.81 13.10
N ASP A 607 45.02 7.63 11.79
CA ASP A 607 44.56 8.53 10.72
C ASP A 607 43.07 8.76 10.85
N ARG A 608 42.64 9.92 11.36
CA ARG A 608 41.27 10.34 11.56
C ARG A 608 40.80 11.33 10.47
N THR A 609 41.59 11.52 9.44
CA THR A 609 41.23 12.38 8.31
C THR A 609 39.95 11.85 7.64
N ALA A 610 38.93 12.69 7.55
CA ALA A 610 37.75 12.37 6.79
C ALA A 610 38.11 12.30 5.30
N LYS A 611 37.96 11.12 4.73
CA LYS A 611 38.31 10.85 3.33
C LYS A 611 37.18 11.34 2.38
N LEU A 612 37.53 11.48 1.12
CA LEU A 612 36.53 11.67 0.06
C LEU A 612 35.59 10.46 0.04
N TYR A 613 34.35 10.67 -0.41
CA TYR A 613 33.37 9.60 -0.57
C TYR A 613 33.02 9.44 -2.04
N ILE A 614 33.53 8.39 -2.68
CA ILE A 614 33.41 8.18 -4.13
C ILE A 614 33.00 6.74 -4.39
N GLY A 615 31.96 6.55 -5.21
CA GLY A 615 31.50 5.22 -5.60
C GLY A 615 31.03 4.37 -4.41
N GLY A 616 30.36 4.97 -3.43
CA GLY A 616 29.80 4.27 -2.25
C GLY A 616 30.83 3.91 -1.19
N LYS A 617 32.07 4.41 -1.25
CA LYS A 617 33.14 4.08 -0.30
C LYS A 617 34.07 5.27 -0.02
N GLN A 618 34.77 5.21 1.10
CA GLN A 618 35.80 6.18 1.42
C GLN A 618 36.98 6.02 0.47
N ALA A 619 37.48 7.13 -0.09
CA ALA A 619 38.62 7.18 -0.99
C ALA A 619 39.67 8.20 -0.45
N ARG A 620 40.95 7.87 -0.48
CA ARG A 620 41.97 8.86 -0.22
C ARG A 620 42.09 9.81 -1.40
N PRO A 621 42.31 11.12 -1.17
CA PRO A 621 42.56 12.04 -2.27
C PRO A 621 43.81 11.62 -3.03
N ASP A 622 43.80 11.80 -4.36
CA ASP A 622 44.90 11.46 -5.24
C ASP A 622 46.17 12.30 -4.91
N SER A 623 45.97 13.53 -4.42
CA SER A 623 47.06 14.41 -3.96
C SER A 623 47.78 13.90 -2.70
N GLY A 624 47.07 13.11 -1.88
CA GLY A 624 47.50 12.72 -0.55
C GLY A 624 47.46 13.87 0.50
N TYR A 625 46.96 15.06 0.10
CA TYR A 625 46.85 16.22 1.01
C TYR A 625 45.52 16.26 1.74
N SER A 626 45.52 16.91 2.91
CA SER A 626 44.36 17.20 3.73
C SER A 626 44.28 18.70 4.04
N LEU A 627 43.05 19.16 4.27
CA LEU A 627 42.77 20.52 4.72
C LEU A 627 42.32 20.49 6.17
N PRO A 628 42.84 21.39 7.03
CA PRO A 628 42.36 21.52 8.40
C PRO A 628 40.96 22.13 8.43
N VAL A 629 40.08 21.55 9.21
CA VAL A 629 38.77 22.13 9.53
C VAL A 629 38.89 22.80 10.90
N LEU A 630 38.83 24.12 10.91
CA LEU A 630 38.93 24.92 12.10
C LEU A 630 37.53 25.29 12.61
N GLY A 631 37.34 25.25 13.91
CA GLY A 631 36.17 25.80 14.59
C GLY A 631 36.20 27.34 14.55
N HIS A 632 35.06 27.95 14.90
CA HIS A 632 34.93 29.40 14.98
C HIS A 632 35.93 30.06 15.94
N ASP A 633 36.41 29.32 16.92
CA ASP A 633 37.44 29.71 17.92
C ASP A 633 38.86 29.47 17.44
N GLY A 634 39.05 29.03 16.20
CA GLY A 634 40.35 28.69 15.62
C GLY A 634 40.93 27.34 16.05
N ARG A 635 40.19 26.57 16.86
CA ARG A 635 40.59 25.22 17.27
C ARG A 635 40.46 24.24 16.12
N LEU A 636 41.40 23.34 15.97
CA LEU A 636 41.33 22.25 15.00
C LEU A 636 40.24 21.26 15.40
N LEU A 637 39.22 21.13 14.60
CA LEU A 637 38.12 20.16 14.76
C LEU A 637 38.43 18.82 14.08
N GLY A 638 39.17 18.85 12.99
CA GLY A 638 39.55 17.66 12.24
C GLY A 638 40.23 18.04 10.93
N GLU A 639 40.51 17.04 10.10
CA GLU A 639 41.06 17.21 8.77
C GLU A 639 40.16 16.51 7.74
N VAL A 640 40.08 17.08 6.55
CA VAL A 640 39.35 16.49 5.39
C VAL A 640 40.30 16.34 4.21
N GLY A 641 40.10 15.31 3.40
CA GLY A 641 40.90 15.07 2.21
C GLY A 641 40.76 16.22 1.18
N GLU A 642 41.84 16.76 0.65
CA GLU A 642 41.86 17.77 -0.41
C GLU A 642 41.71 17.09 -1.78
N GLY A 643 40.49 17.14 -2.36
CA GLY A 643 40.21 16.59 -3.69
C GLY A 643 40.85 17.43 -4.79
N ASN A 644 41.36 16.76 -5.81
CA ASN A 644 41.91 17.40 -7.00
C ASN A 644 41.10 17.04 -8.26
N ARG A 645 41.53 17.51 -9.45
CA ARG A 645 40.87 17.28 -10.73
C ARG A 645 40.66 15.77 -11.03
N LYS A 646 41.58 14.91 -10.61
CA LYS A 646 41.45 13.44 -10.84
C LYS A 646 40.37 12.85 -9.94
N ASP A 647 40.28 13.30 -8.70
CA ASP A 647 39.25 12.86 -7.75
C ASP A 647 37.86 13.29 -8.22
N ILE A 648 37.69 14.52 -8.71
CA ILE A 648 36.43 14.99 -9.32
C ILE A 648 36.07 14.14 -10.52
N ARG A 649 37.03 13.85 -11.43
CA ARG A 649 36.77 12.96 -12.57
C ARG A 649 36.32 11.58 -12.11
N ASN A 650 37.00 10.98 -11.14
CA ASN A 650 36.62 9.67 -10.61
C ASN A 650 35.22 9.69 -9.98
N ALA A 651 34.86 10.78 -9.30
CA ALA A 651 33.51 10.97 -8.72
C ALA A 651 32.45 11.07 -9.81
N VAL A 652 32.70 11.85 -10.88
CA VAL A 652 31.80 11.97 -12.02
C VAL A 652 31.64 10.63 -12.76
N GLU A 653 32.73 9.90 -12.98
CA GLU A 653 32.68 8.55 -13.59
C GLU A 653 31.88 7.58 -12.72
N ALA A 654 32.07 7.59 -11.40
CA ALA A 654 31.31 6.77 -10.46
C ALA A 654 29.80 7.14 -10.49
N ALA A 655 29.47 8.42 -10.52
CA ALA A 655 28.09 8.91 -10.59
C ALA A 655 27.44 8.54 -11.93
N ALA A 656 28.16 8.65 -13.05
CA ALA A 656 27.67 8.29 -14.37
C ALA A 656 27.42 6.80 -14.55
N THR A 657 28.14 5.95 -13.83
CA THR A 657 27.99 4.49 -13.88
C THR A 657 26.99 3.94 -12.88
N ALA A 658 26.45 4.74 -11.98
CA ALA A 658 25.46 4.33 -10.98
C ALA A 658 24.05 4.16 -11.59
N THR A 659 23.93 3.35 -12.65
CA THR A 659 22.69 3.17 -13.43
C THR A 659 21.58 2.48 -12.61
N SER A 660 21.93 1.69 -11.59
CA SER A 660 20.96 1.07 -10.68
C SER A 660 20.11 2.10 -9.91
N TRP A 661 20.65 3.29 -9.64
CA TRP A 661 19.87 4.36 -9.00
C TRP A 661 18.80 4.90 -9.93
N ALA A 662 19.13 5.14 -11.20
CA ALA A 662 18.17 5.57 -12.22
C ALA A 662 17.07 4.52 -12.47
N ALA A 663 17.38 3.24 -12.32
CA ALA A 663 16.43 2.13 -12.43
C ALA A 663 15.61 1.86 -11.16
N SER A 664 15.95 2.50 -10.03
CA SER A 664 15.25 2.29 -8.76
C SER A 664 13.81 2.81 -8.81
N THR A 665 12.89 2.13 -8.12
CA THR A 665 11.50 2.58 -8.03
C THR A 665 11.39 3.88 -7.23
N ALA A 666 10.37 4.68 -7.52
CA ALA A 666 10.04 5.88 -6.77
C ALA A 666 9.91 5.62 -5.26
N TYR A 667 9.28 4.48 -4.92
CA TYR A 667 9.16 4.03 -3.54
C TYR A 667 10.52 3.76 -2.87
N ASN A 668 11.43 3.06 -3.54
CA ASN A 668 12.75 2.77 -2.98
C ASN A 668 13.54 4.07 -2.71
N ARG A 669 13.47 5.06 -3.62
CA ARG A 669 14.11 6.37 -3.41
C ARG A 669 13.50 7.11 -2.22
N ALA A 670 12.18 7.08 -2.09
CA ALA A 670 11.50 7.63 -0.91
C ALA A 670 11.98 6.97 0.38
N GLN A 671 12.09 5.63 0.40
CA GLN A 671 12.57 4.87 1.57
C GLN A 671 14.01 5.23 1.95
N VAL A 672 14.90 5.42 0.98
CA VAL A 672 16.29 5.84 1.25
C VAL A 672 16.32 7.22 1.91
N LEU A 673 15.53 8.17 1.42
CA LEU A 673 15.45 9.52 2.02
C LEU A 673 14.82 9.50 3.42
N TYR A 674 13.77 8.72 3.64
CA TYR A 674 13.20 8.52 4.98
C TYR A 674 14.20 7.87 5.93
N TYR A 675 14.95 6.88 5.46
CA TYR A 675 16.01 6.24 6.26
C TYR A 675 17.14 7.21 6.65
N LEU A 676 17.53 8.10 5.73
CA LEU A 676 18.48 9.18 6.04
C LEU A 676 17.91 10.13 7.11
N ALA A 677 16.64 10.49 7.01
CA ALA A 677 15.97 11.35 8.00
C ALA A 677 15.86 10.66 9.38
N GLU A 678 15.56 9.37 9.43
CA GLU A 678 15.52 8.58 10.65
C GLU A 678 16.89 8.55 11.34
N ASN A 679 17.95 8.27 10.57
CA ASN A 679 19.32 8.24 11.10
C ASN A 679 19.78 9.62 11.60
N LEU A 680 19.47 10.69 10.86
CA LEU A 680 19.77 12.06 11.29
C LEU A 680 19.01 12.42 12.58
N SER A 681 17.73 12.04 12.69
CA SER A 681 16.91 12.23 13.89
C SER A 681 17.52 11.54 15.11
N GLY A 682 18.00 10.29 14.96
CA GLY A 682 18.67 9.54 16.04
C GLY A 682 19.99 10.14 16.49
N ARG A 683 20.61 11.00 15.66
CA ARG A 683 21.89 11.67 15.92
C ARG A 683 21.78 13.19 16.01
N ALA A 684 20.57 13.74 16.17
CA ALA A 684 20.31 15.18 16.09
C ALA A 684 21.19 16.00 17.07
N ALA A 685 21.33 15.53 18.31
CA ALA A 685 22.15 16.20 19.32
C ALA A 685 23.64 16.23 18.92
N GLU A 686 24.18 15.16 18.32
CA GLU A 686 25.56 15.10 17.84
C GLU A 686 25.78 16.11 16.70
N PHE A 687 24.88 16.16 15.72
CA PHE A 687 24.98 17.10 14.60
C PHE A 687 24.85 18.55 15.08
N ALA A 688 23.92 18.85 16.00
CA ALA A 688 23.79 20.19 16.58
C ALA A 688 25.09 20.63 17.31
N ALA A 689 25.69 19.74 18.11
CA ALA A 689 26.96 20.05 18.79
C ALA A 689 28.11 20.32 17.80
N ARG A 690 28.18 19.58 16.68
CA ARG A 690 29.19 19.81 15.63
C ARG A 690 28.96 21.13 14.89
N LEU A 691 27.72 21.51 14.63
CA LEU A 691 27.38 22.80 14.04
C LEU A 691 27.81 23.96 14.94
N VAL A 692 27.52 23.90 16.25
CA VAL A 692 27.97 24.89 17.22
C VAL A 692 29.51 25.03 17.19
N ALA A 693 30.23 23.91 17.19
CA ALA A 693 31.71 23.92 17.19
C ALA A 693 32.26 24.53 15.88
N ALA A 694 31.64 24.26 14.76
CA ALA A 694 32.16 24.69 13.45
C ALA A 694 31.79 26.15 13.10
N THR A 695 30.58 26.63 13.43
CA THR A 695 29.97 27.84 12.82
C THR A 695 29.72 29.00 13.80
N ALA A 696 29.96 28.86 15.09
CA ALA A 696 29.69 29.88 16.12
C ALA A 696 28.18 30.21 16.36
N ILE A 697 27.24 29.43 15.79
CA ILE A 697 25.80 29.60 16.08
C ILE A 697 25.47 29.08 17.47
N GLY A 698 24.39 29.60 18.07
CA GLY A 698 23.90 29.14 19.37
C GLY A 698 23.33 27.70 19.29
N ALA A 699 23.28 27.02 20.43
CA ALA A 699 22.80 25.63 20.52
C ALA A 699 21.34 25.49 20.03
N GLU A 700 20.49 26.49 20.30
CA GLU A 700 19.11 26.52 19.84
C GLU A 700 19.01 26.65 18.30
N GLU A 701 19.82 27.53 17.73
CA GLU A 701 19.88 27.72 16.27
C GLU A 701 20.44 26.48 15.57
N ALA A 702 21.45 25.83 16.13
CA ALA A 702 22.01 24.58 15.61
C ALA A 702 20.97 23.45 15.65
N ALA A 703 20.23 23.32 16.75
CA ALA A 703 19.14 22.35 16.85
C ALA A 703 18.03 22.62 15.82
N ALA A 704 17.68 23.88 15.62
CA ALA A 704 16.71 24.28 14.60
C ALA A 704 17.18 23.97 13.17
N GLU A 705 18.47 24.14 12.85
CA GLU A 705 19.03 23.75 11.56
C GLU A 705 18.94 22.25 11.32
N VAL A 706 19.24 21.42 12.35
CA VAL A 706 19.13 19.96 12.25
C VAL A 706 17.68 19.55 12.03
N GLU A 707 16.72 20.11 12.77
CA GLU A 707 15.29 19.79 12.61
C GLU A 707 14.78 20.21 11.21
N ALA A 708 15.15 21.40 10.72
CA ALA A 708 14.84 21.83 9.37
C ALA A 708 15.44 20.91 8.28
N SER A 709 16.62 20.36 8.56
CA SER A 709 17.30 19.39 7.68
C SER A 709 16.56 18.07 7.63
N ILE A 710 16.07 17.58 8.77
CA ILE A 710 15.23 16.38 8.85
C ILE A 710 13.91 16.61 8.10
N GLU A 711 13.26 17.73 8.34
CA GLU A 711 12.01 18.09 7.64
C GLU A 711 12.22 18.17 6.11
N ARG A 712 13.37 18.69 5.67
CA ARG A 712 13.73 18.75 4.24
C ARG A 712 13.85 17.37 3.62
N LEU A 713 14.47 16.41 4.31
CA LEU A 713 14.53 15.02 3.86
C LEU A 713 13.14 14.39 3.77
N PHE A 714 12.27 14.60 4.77
CA PHE A 714 10.89 14.13 4.73
C PHE A 714 10.11 14.73 3.56
N THR A 715 10.28 16.03 3.29
CA THR A 715 9.62 16.72 2.17
C THR A 715 9.98 16.08 0.83
N TYR A 716 11.27 15.85 0.56
CA TYR A 716 11.68 15.27 -0.73
C TYR A 716 11.47 13.75 -0.81
N ALA A 717 11.50 13.04 0.33
CA ALA A 717 11.02 11.67 0.39
C ALA A 717 9.54 11.58 0.01
N ALA A 718 8.72 12.52 0.51
CA ALA A 718 7.31 12.62 0.16
C ALA A 718 7.09 12.87 -1.33
N TRP A 719 7.89 13.72 -1.96
CA TRP A 719 7.79 14.01 -3.39
C TRP A 719 8.31 12.89 -4.29
N ALA A 720 9.26 12.08 -3.84
CA ALA A 720 9.92 11.07 -4.67
C ALA A 720 8.93 10.10 -5.35
N ASP A 721 7.82 9.76 -4.72
CA ASP A 721 6.79 8.86 -5.22
C ASP A 721 5.45 9.55 -5.54
N LYS A 722 5.45 10.88 -5.69
CA LYS A 722 4.26 11.68 -6.02
C LYS A 722 4.46 12.63 -7.19
N TYR A 723 5.66 12.68 -7.73
CA TYR A 723 5.98 13.46 -8.91
C TYR A 723 5.77 12.63 -10.17
N ASP A 724 4.50 12.49 -10.55
CA ASP A 724 4.06 11.68 -11.68
C ASP A 724 4.15 12.45 -13.01
N GLY A 725 4.10 11.69 -14.12
CA GLY A 725 3.91 12.24 -15.44
C GLY A 725 2.49 12.78 -15.67
N ARG A 726 2.20 13.14 -16.89
CA ARG A 726 0.88 13.61 -17.32
C ARG A 726 0.32 12.75 -18.42
N VAL A 727 -0.96 12.46 -18.35
CA VAL A 727 -1.74 11.89 -19.44
C VAL A 727 -2.63 12.98 -20.02
N ALA A 728 -2.44 13.31 -21.29
CA ALA A 728 -3.22 14.31 -21.99
C ALA A 728 -4.21 13.66 -22.96
N GLN A 729 -5.49 14.08 -22.90
CA GLN A 729 -6.44 13.77 -23.95
C GLN A 729 -6.24 14.77 -25.10
N THR A 730 -5.95 14.23 -26.27
CA THR A 730 -5.83 15.01 -27.50
C THR A 730 -7.04 14.74 -28.40
N PRO A 731 -7.42 15.64 -29.32
CA PRO A 731 -8.52 15.42 -30.24
C PRO A 731 -8.25 14.32 -31.28
N ILE A 732 -7.06 13.76 -31.30
CA ILE A 732 -6.67 12.61 -32.13
C ILE A 732 -6.88 11.29 -31.36
N ARG A 733 -6.99 10.18 -32.09
CA ARG A 733 -7.03 8.85 -31.50
C ARG A 733 -5.73 8.52 -30.80
N GLY A 734 -5.79 8.15 -29.53
CA GLY A 734 -4.61 7.77 -28.73
C GLY A 734 -4.53 8.49 -27.40
N LEU A 735 -3.41 8.32 -26.71
CA LEU A 735 -3.05 8.97 -25.46
C LEU A 735 -1.68 9.63 -25.64
N THR A 736 -1.55 10.86 -25.15
CA THR A 736 -0.25 11.51 -25.02
C THR A 736 0.21 11.40 -23.57
N ILE A 737 1.38 10.81 -23.37
CA ILE A 737 1.97 10.59 -22.05
C ILE A 737 3.26 11.42 -21.98
N ALA A 738 3.37 12.28 -20.96
CA ALA A 738 4.60 12.98 -20.62
C ALA A 738 5.17 12.35 -19.33
N ILE A 739 6.37 11.80 -19.42
CA ILE A 739 7.05 11.12 -18.32
C ILE A 739 8.26 11.96 -17.91
N PRO A 740 8.43 12.30 -16.60
CA PRO A 740 9.64 12.95 -16.11
C PRO A 740 10.86 12.05 -16.26
N GLU A 741 11.99 12.63 -16.65
CA GLU A 741 13.28 11.94 -16.75
C GLU A 741 14.33 12.62 -15.87
N PRO A 742 15.35 11.91 -15.35
CA PRO A 742 16.46 12.51 -14.64
C PRO A 742 17.29 13.38 -15.56
N ILE A 743 17.84 14.48 -15.03
CA ILE A 743 18.81 15.33 -15.76
C ILE A 743 20.13 14.56 -15.96
N GLY A 744 20.51 13.70 -14.99
CA GLY A 744 21.71 12.89 -15.02
C GLY A 744 22.63 13.14 -13.82
N VAL A 745 23.91 13.39 -14.09
CA VAL A 745 24.89 13.70 -13.03
C VAL A 745 24.85 15.19 -12.71
N LEU A 746 24.57 15.53 -11.46
CA LEU A 746 24.52 16.91 -10.98
C LEU A 746 25.74 17.24 -10.14
N GLY A 747 26.46 18.33 -10.48
CA GLY A 747 27.47 18.93 -9.64
C GLY A 747 26.84 19.87 -8.62
N ILE A 748 27.06 19.66 -7.33
CA ILE A 748 26.54 20.49 -6.25
C ILE A 748 27.68 21.21 -5.56
N VAL A 749 27.59 22.53 -5.48
CA VAL A 749 28.47 23.37 -4.66
C VAL A 749 27.65 23.88 -3.48
N CYS A 750 28.02 23.42 -2.28
CA CYS A 750 27.31 23.82 -1.06
C CYS A 750 27.86 25.16 -0.54
N PRO A 751 26.99 26.10 -0.14
CA PRO A 751 27.45 27.30 0.57
C PRO A 751 27.89 26.98 2.00
N ASP A 752 28.72 27.86 2.55
CA ASP A 752 29.23 27.71 3.93
C ASP A 752 28.16 28.04 5.00
N GLU A 753 27.13 28.80 4.61
CA GLU A 753 26.01 29.19 5.48
C GLU A 753 25.06 28.00 5.69
N ARG A 754 24.72 27.71 6.94
CA ARG A 754 23.84 26.58 7.32
C ARG A 754 24.23 25.28 6.61
N PRO A 755 25.45 24.79 6.86
CA PRO A 755 26.09 23.79 6.00
C PRO A 755 25.30 22.49 5.88
N LEU A 756 24.64 22.02 6.95
CA LEU A 756 23.82 20.81 6.91
C LEU A 756 22.54 21.03 6.11
N LEU A 757 21.80 22.10 6.40
CA LEU A 757 20.53 22.40 5.72
C LEU A 757 20.76 22.71 4.25
N SER A 758 21.83 23.44 3.90
CA SER A 758 22.18 23.77 2.54
C SER A 758 22.53 22.52 1.72
N LEU A 759 23.36 21.62 2.27
CA LEU A 759 23.69 20.34 1.65
C LEU A 759 22.41 19.54 1.35
N LEU A 760 21.56 19.34 2.35
CA LEU A 760 20.38 18.51 2.20
C LEU A 760 19.30 19.15 1.33
N SER A 761 19.22 20.49 1.28
CA SER A 761 18.30 21.20 0.38
C SER A 761 18.66 21.05 -1.09
N LEU A 762 19.91 20.78 -1.42
CA LEU A 762 20.39 20.54 -2.79
C LEU A 762 20.44 19.05 -3.12
N LEU A 763 20.89 18.21 -2.18
CA LEU A 763 21.06 16.77 -2.37
C LEU A 763 19.71 16.03 -2.44
N ALA A 764 18.81 16.28 -1.48
CA ALA A 764 17.58 15.51 -1.36
C ALA A 764 16.66 15.61 -2.59
N PRO A 765 16.38 16.80 -3.18
CA PRO A 765 15.59 16.88 -4.41
C PRO A 765 16.29 16.22 -5.60
N SER A 766 17.62 16.30 -5.67
CA SER A 766 18.40 15.73 -6.76
C SER A 766 18.25 14.21 -6.79
N ILE A 767 18.47 13.55 -5.66
CA ILE A 767 18.36 12.08 -5.57
C ILE A 767 16.91 11.60 -5.57
N ALA A 768 15.95 12.36 -5.03
CA ALA A 768 14.53 12.04 -5.14
C ALA A 768 14.08 11.91 -6.60
N MET A 769 14.62 12.75 -7.50
CA MET A 769 14.30 12.81 -8.93
C MET A 769 15.30 12.04 -9.80
N TRP A 770 15.73 10.84 -9.38
CA TRP A 770 16.60 9.88 -10.10
C TRP A 770 18.02 10.35 -10.45
N ASN A 771 18.41 11.59 -10.14
CA ASN A 771 19.73 12.08 -10.47
C ASN A 771 20.80 11.47 -9.56
N THR A 772 22.04 11.42 -10.05
CA THR A 772 23.23 11.15 -9.28
C THR A 772 24.00 12.45 -9.01
N VAL A 773 24.80 12.49 -7.96
CA VAL A 773 25.34 13.76 -7.45
C VAL A 773 26.86 13.64 -7.19
N VAL A 774 27.56 14.72 -7.52
CA VAL A 774 28.96 14.96 -7.17
C VAL A 774 29.07 16.29 -6.44
#